data_1a952dc65b6822be2fe44b9ee1726f26
#
_entry.id   1a952dc65b6822be2fe44b9ee1726f26
#
_cell.length_a   1.000
_cell.length_b   1.000
_cell.length_c   1.000
_cell.angle_alpha   90.00
_cell.angle_beta   90.00
_cell.angle_gamma   90.00
#
_symmetry.space_group_name_H-M   'P 1'
#
loop_
_entity.id
_entity.type
_entity.pdbx_description
1 polymer ?
#
loop_
_entity_poly.entity_id
_entity_poly.type
_entity_poly.pdbx_seq_one_letter_code
_entity_poly.pdbx_strand_id
1 'polypeptide(L)'
;MKKQLSTLLAAVFFAGMFGGNVVAANQVTVDTSKIKQLKYDPYFVEALPLGAPEWMARIAADPSGVNFKEVQRLYNEWRAADDNVRVRTVDNKQVVNYYRRWMAAYRDYVAPDGSIALPSMEQYAAQVDSMNRKAVATRSAETELLWRNIGPNRTYSNENGELKRKDSQVCVFRIAVALSDSATLYCGTESGVVFKTTDHGQSWQPCAPQHNFGGSIFSIAVHPTDKNTVYVGGGPWLWKSTDGGDSWSRCSGISNRVNSIRIDPTDTDYITASVGSRQEGTSAAGFFISSNGGETFSCTLRGICFDHELQPGNPNRIYLVRRESGPWAGIYLSENAGMSWQQLELPVDMMICGRLAVSEAPGGEGYVYALVTCDSWGYDAGPQGGKGTPHILISKDSGMNWEDQTDKGGKYWNTTFSPIMDSAGGQGFFDMMIGASAQNPAHVLYGLTSLYRSTEEGVANYRDNAIGGYQRNDWMHCDIQDIAIHPCGDTWICNDGGIKYSRDFFETKGEDRYDGIYASDYQGLGVGWNEDVMAAGRWHNGDVVHAATYGEGNSVHVGGVEIATGYVMKSNPWKVYFTDASTRIMPREMDGTIESDVWTWFSDEKPYESLRINGEIATDPRYALKVFLQDMTDNWAGYLSYDEGASFQKVFDSDGEEFYNYEFARTNPDRVYIAGCWNLWRSDDGGHTFYECTQPFRITDDYIHYNKVVVNPNDEDHLLVVCNDRYGAVSESFDGGNSWSAYDIANLSNIRIHQIILVGDEYNSTYVTSYDGASVYFRDNTMSEFIDYSSGLNPGARISKVVPYYKGGVLRMATDQGLWEAPLYHQDFIPVAQPMALNLGSGNLTANPQKSVQFDSYSIVRQDENTRWQWSFSPQPQYVSDATVRNPIVVFGNPGNYDVTLTVTTPAGTSSRTIKNMITIEGATSIDEAKVGEVGIENSVLTACEPIVVLAAGLCEDARFTVHGMKGNLLHSAQITAGTERVTVEVNDLAPGVYIYSIRSATQKFFGQFIIK
;
A
#
# COMPACT_ATOMS: atom_id res chain seq x y z
N MET A 1 -58.93 -2.45 -5.31
CA MET A 1 -59.62 -1.50 -4.39
C MET A 1 -58.48 -1.00 -3.48
N LYS A 2 -58.02 0.13 -3.81
CA LYS A 2 -58.22 1.41 -3.06
C LYS A 2 -57.68 1.25 -1.62
N LYS A 3 -56.74 2.00 -1.13
CA LYS A 3 -56.42 3.45 -1.25
C LYS A 3 -55.05 3.64 -0.66
N GLN A 4 -54.16 4.32 -1.28
CA GLN A 4 -53.92 5.76 -1.26
C GLN A 4 -53.55 6.25 0.14
N LEU A 5 -52.50 6.85 0.23
CA LEU A 5 -51.98 8.15 -0.25
C LEU A 5 -51.71 9.07 0.93
N SER A 6 -50.63 9.70 0.79
CA SER A 6 -50.35 11.07 1.22
C SER A 6 -50.19 11.36 2.72
N THR A 7 -49.07 11.97 3.04
CA THR A 7 -49.07 13.44 3.21
C THR A 7 -47.60 13.83 3.39
N LEU A 8 -47.06 14.38 2.56
CA LEU A 8 -46.61 15.70 2.13
C LEU A 8 -47.09 16.85 3.01
N LEU A 9 -46.13 17.71 3.33
CA LEU A 9 -46.21 19.12 3.71
C LEU A 9 -46.91 19.48 5.03
N ALA A 10 -46.11 19.99 5.94
CA ALA A 10 -46.39 21.28 6.59
C ALA A 10 -45.11 21.91 7.14
N ALA A 11 -44.44 22.71 6.36
CA ALA A 11 -43.71 23.82 6.91
C ALA A 11 -44.71 24.87 7.38
N VAL A 12 -44.85 25.05 8.67
CA VAL A 12 -45.51 26.23 9.22
C VAL A 12 -44.68 26.81 10.34
N PHE A 13 -44.30 28.02 10.12
CA PHE A 13 -43.80 28.95 11.10
C PHE A 13 -44.60 28.92 12.39
N PHE A 14 -43.88 28.74 13.53
CA PHE A 14 -44.31 29.31 14.80
C PHE A 14 -43.13 30.02 15.44
N ALA A 15 -43.10 31.32 15.29
CA ALA A 15 -42.36 32.19 16.18
C ALA A 15 -43.23 32.39 17.43
N GLY A 16 -42.71 32.00 18.59
CA GLY A 16 -43.40 32.17 19.88
C GLY A 16 -42.45 31.88 21.02
N MET A 17 -41.91 32.94 21.55
CA MET A 17 -41.27 33.15 22.87
C MET A 17 -41.34 31.98 23.86
N PHE A 18 -40.19 31.41 24.18
CA PHE A 18 -39.79 31.03 25.54
C PHE A 18 -38.31 31.28 25.69
N GLY A 19 -37.94 32.19 26.58
CA GLY A 19 -36.57 32.40 27.01
C GLY A 19 -36.05 31.13 27.73
N GLY A 20 -35.22 30.36 27.06
CA GLY A 20 -34.42 29.32 27.63
C GLY A 20 -33.00 29.58 27.17
N ASN A 21 -32.06 29.59 28.10
CA ASN A 21 -30.67 29.75 27.86
C ASN A 21 -30.23 28.87 26.68
N VAL A 22 -29.92 29.51 25.57
CA VAL A 22 -29.14 28.87 24.51
C VAL A 22 -27.75 28.66 25.12
N VAL A 23 -27.51 27.46 25.60
CA VAL A 23 -26.18 26.97 25.76
C VAL A 23 -25.58 27.03 24.36
N ALA A 24 -24.70 28.00 24.14
CA ALA A 24 -23.92 28.07 22.92
C ALA A 24 -23.31 26.69 22.75
N ALA A 25 -23.72 25.98 21.70
CA ALA A 25 -23.02 24.81 21.26
C ALA A 25 -21.55 25.24 21.13
N ASN A 26 -20.69 24.68 21.95
CA ASN A 26 -19.26 24.87 21.80
C ASN A 26 -18.93 24.48 20.36
N GLN A 27 -18.71 25.50 19.53
CA GLN A 27 -18.08 25.28 18.24
C GLN A 27 -16.74 24.64 18.55
N VAL A 28 -16.64 23.35 18.26
CA VAL A 28 -15.36 22.67 18.27
C VAL A 28 -14.51 23.39 17.24
N THR A 29 -13.60 24.23 17.71
CA THR A 29 -12.63 24.89 16.85
C THR A 29 -11.70 23.80 16.37
N VAL A 30 -11.94 23.34 15.14
CA VAL A 30 -11.00 22.44 14.45
C VAL A 30 -9.69 23.22 14.30
N ASP A 31 -8.63 22.71 14.89
CA ASP A 31 -7.31 23.33 14.75
C ASP A 31 -6.82 23.08 13.32
N THR A 32 -6.80 24.16 12.55
CA THR A 32 -6.52 24.14 11.12
C THR A 32 -5.07 23.79 10.76
N SER A 33 -4.16 23.81 11.73
CA SER A 33 -2.79 23.30 11.53
C SER A 33 -2.72 21.79 11.37
N LYS A 34 -3.83 21.10 11.55
CA LYS A 34 -3.96 19.67 11.81
C LYS A 34 -4.79 18.92 10.75
N ILE A 35 -5.03 19.52 9.60
CA ILE A 35 -5.89 18.93 8.59
C ILE A 35 -5.12 17.92 7.72
N LYS A 36 -5.60 16.70 7.72
CA LYS A 36 -5.15 15.64 6.83
C LYS A 36 -5.93 15.67 5.51
N GLN A 37 -5.25 15.40 4.41
CA GLN A 37 -5.89 15.20 3.14
C GLN A 37 -6.84 14.01 3.20
N LEU A 38 -8.12 14.20 2.85
CA LEU A 38 -9.05 13.10 2.67
C LEU A 38 -8.69 12.34 1.40
N LYS A 39 -8.36 11.08 1.54
CA LYS A 39 -8.17 10.19 0.39
C LYS A 39 -9.55 9.87 -0.18
N TYR A 40 -9.68 9.99 -1.51
CA TYR A 40 -10.87 9.53 -2.20
C TYR A 40 -11.03 8.03 -2.04
N ASP A 41 -12.23 7.60 -1.68
CA ASP A 41 -12.59 6.19 -1.63
C ASP A 41 -13.96 5.97 -2.29
N PRO A 42 -13.99 5.31 -3.45
CA PRO A 42 -15.22 5.07 -4.19
C PRO A 42 -16.24 4.20 -3.45
N TYR A 43 -15.79 3.38 -2.51
CA TYR A 43 -16.65 2.42 -1.81
C TYR A 43 -17.58 3.04 -0.78
N PHE A 44 -17.40 4.31 -0.40
CA PHE A 44 -18.31 4.95 0.56
C PHE A 44 -19.64 5.36 -0.02
N VAL A 45 -19.83 5.31 -1.32
CA VAL A 45 -20.87 6.13 -1.94
C VAL A 45 -21.98 5.36 -2.61
N GLU A 46 -21.84 4.10 -3.05
CA GLU A 46 -22.81 3.65 -4.07
C GLU A 46 -23.43 2.27 -3.99
N ALA A 47 -22.75 1.24 -3.58
CA ALA A 47 -23.39 -0.08 -3.56
C ALA A 47 -23.11 -0.82 -2.27
N LEU A 48 -24.17 -1.10 -1.57
CA LEU A 48 -24.10 -1.95 -0.39
C LEU A 48 -24.23 -3.41 -0.80
N PRO A 49 -23.45 -4.34 -0.20
CA PRO A 49 -23.65 -5.76 -0.40
C PRO A 49 -25.04 -6.17 0.08
N LEU A 50 -25.58 -7.24 -0.50
CA LEU A 50 -26.88 -7.78 -0.07
C LEU A 50 -26.77 -8.20 1.41
N GLY A 51 -27.72 -7.71 2.22
CA GLY A 51 -27.69 -7.96 3.66
C GLY A 51 -26.72 -7.09 4.46
N ALA A 52 -26.25 -5.99 3.87
CA ALA A 52 -25.37 -5.04 4.56
C ALA A 52 -25.94 -4.60 5.90
N PRO A 53 -25.11 -4.47 6.95
CA PRO A 53 -25.52 -3.97 8.25
C PRO A 53 -26.11 -2.56 8.16
N GLU A 54 -27.07 -2.23 9.05
CA GLU A 54 -27.74 -0.92 9.07
C GLU A 54 -26.74 0.25 9.21
N TRP A 55 -25.67 0.10 9.99
CA TRP A 55 -24.65 1.11 10.14
C TRP A 55 -23.95 1.43 8.83
N MET A 56 -23.73 0.43 7.98
CA MET A 56 -23.12 0.60 6.67
C MET A 56 -24.01 1.42 5.72
N ALA A 57 -25.33 1.21 5.79
CA ALA A 57 -26.30 2.04 5.05
C ALA A 57 -26.30 3.50 5.53
N ARG A 58 -26.13 3.73 6.83
CA ARG A 58 -25.98 5.09 7.38
C ARG A 58 -24.75 5.80 6.85
N ILE A 59 -23.59 5.11 6.85
CA ILE A 59 -22.34 5.64 6.27
C ILE A 59 -22.54 5.94 4.77
N ALA A 60 -23.16 5.04 4.02
CA ALA A 60 -23.40 5.25 2.59
C ALA A 60 -24.29 6.46 2.30
N ALA A 61 -25.24 6.76 3.19
CA ALA A 61 -26.13 7.93 3.06
C ALA A 61 -25.40 9.25 3.37
N ASP A 62 -24.60 9.30 4.42
CA ASP A 62 -23.80 10.45 4.84
C ASP A 62 -22.54 9.98 5.60
N PRO A 63 -21.40 9.83 4.94
CA PRO A 63 -20.18 9.29 5.55
C PRO A 63 -19.64 10.10 6.74
N SER A 64 -19.87 11.42 6.75
CA SER A 64 -19.41 12.34 7.80
C SER A 64 -20.50 12.72 8.80
N GLY A 65 -21.74 12.46 8.50
CA GLY A 65 -22.88 12.80 9.36
C GLY A 65 -23.23 11.76 10.42
N VAL A 66 -22.55 10.61 10.42
CA VAL A 66 -22.72 9.55 11.42
C VAL A 66 -21.86 9.81 12.66
N ASN A 67 -22.27 9.29 13.81
CA ASN A 67 -21.41 9.27 14.98
C ASN A 67 -20.39 8.13 14.89
N PHE A 68 -19.11 8.47 14.88
CA PHE A 68 -18.00 7.54 14.70
C PHE A 68 -18.00 6.42 15.75
N LYS A 69 -18.14 6.78 17.02
CA LYS A 69 -18.17 5.82 18.14
C LYS A 69 -19.33 4.84 18.04
N GLU A 70 -20.49 5.34 17.64
CA GLU A 70 -21.68 4.51 17.45
C GLU A 70 -21.49 3.52 16.30
N VAL A 71 -20.91 3.95 15.19
CA VAL A 71 -20.60 3.04 14.06
C VAL A 71 -19.57 1.99 14.48
N GLN A 72 -18.54 2.40 15.19
CA GLN A 72 -17.52 1.49 15.71
C GLN A 72 -18.12 0.43 16.65
N ARG A 73 -18.99 0.84 17.58
CA ARG A 73 -19.70 -0.08 18.46
C ARG A 73 -20.55 -1.09 17.67
N LEU A 74 -21.31 -0.61 16.71
CA LEU A 74 -22.15 -1.46 15.85
C LEU A 74 -21.34 -2.43 14.98
N TYR A 75 -20.20 -1.96 14.46
CA TYR A 75 -19.27 -2.83 13.72
C TYR A 75 -18.70 -3.93 14.61
N ASN A 76 -18.26 -3.60 15.83
CA ASN A 76 -17.74 -4.57 16.77
C ASN A 76 -18.81 -5.59 17.21
N GLU A 77 -20.06 -5.15 17.43
CA GLU A 77 -21.20 -6.04 17.70
C GLU A 77 -21.49 -6.97 16.51
N TRP A 78 -21.49 -6.43 15.29
CA TRP A 78 -21.66 -7.25 14.07
C TRP A 78 -20.52 -8.27 13.93
N ARG A 79 -19.30 -7.85 14.20
CA ARG A 79 -18.11 -8.71 14.14
C ARG A 79 -18.14 -9.82 15.21
N ALA A 80 -18.57 -9.52 16.42
CA ALA A 80 -18.67 -10.47 17.51
C ALA A 80 -19.87 -11.43 17.37
N ALA A 81 -20.91 -11.04 16.66
CA ALA A 81 -22.09 -11.87 16.40
C ALA A 81 -21.75 -12.92 15.34
N ASP A 82 -21.48 -14.12 15.82
CA ASP A 82 -21.47 -15.39 15.10
C ASP A 82 -20.76 -15.41 13.73
N ASP A 83 -19.63 -16.07 13.65
CA ASP A 83 -18.91 -16.49 12.42
C ASP A 83 -18.77 -15.48 11.24
N ASN A 84 -19.27 -14.25 11.39
CA ASN A 84 -19.22 -13.23 10.33
C ASN A 84 -17.80 -12.91 9.83
N VAL A 85 -16.77 -13.20 10.62
CA VAL A 85 -15.36 -13.03 10.26
C VAL A 85 -14.72 -14.36 9.86
N ARG A 86 -15.24 -15.50 10.35
CA ARG A 86 -14.68 -16.83 10.09
C ARG A 86 -15.19 -17.45 8.79
N VAL A 87 -16.42 -17.11 8.40
CA VAL A 87 -17.01 -17.61 7.13
C VAL A 87 -16.72 -16.60 6.02
N ARG A 88 -15.86 -16.99 5.11
CA ARG A 88 -15.49 -16.18 3.96
C ARG A 88 -16.62 -16.17 2.93
N THR A 89 -17.58 -15.28 3.11
CA THR A 89 -18.42 -14.87 2.00
C THR A 89 -17.80 -13.60 1.37
N VAL A 90 -17.97 -13.43 0.06
CA VAL A 90 -17.56 -12.19 -0.63
C VAL A 90 -18.17 -10.96 0.05
N ASP A 91 -19.38 -11.14 0.58
CA ASP A 91 -20.13 -10.06 1.26
C ASP A 91 -19.49 -9.63 2.59
N ASN A 92 -19.01 -10.58 3.41
CA ASN A 92 -18.36 -10.25 4.69
C ASN A 92 -17.03 -9.50 4.48
N LYS A 93 -16.28 -9.86 3.43
CA LYS A 93 -15.07 -9.14 3.04
C LYS A 93 -15.39 -7.69 2.67
N GLN A 94 -16.44 -7.47 1.90
CA GLN A 94 -16.85 -6.12 1.50
C GLN A 94 -17.24 -5.28 2.71
N VAL A 95 -17.98 -5.84 3.67
CA VAL A 95 -18.39 -5.14 4.92
C VAL A 95 -17.15 -4.71 5.73
N VAL A 96 -16.18 -5.62 5.93
CA VAL A 96 -14.95 -5.32 6.68
C VAL A 96 -14.11 -4.25 5.96
N ASN A 97 -13.92 -4.38 4.65
CA ASN A 97 -13.16 -3.41 3.88
C ASN A 97 -13.84 -2.04 3.87
N TYR A 98 -15.16 -2.01 3.75
CA TYR A 98 -15.95 -0.77 3.79
C TYR A 98 -15.75 -0.02 5.13
N TYR A 99 -15.89 -0.73 6.26
CA TYR A 99 -15.64 -0.14 7.58
C TYR A 99 -14.22 0.40 7.73
N ARG A 100 -13.22 -0.39 7.33
CA ARG A 100 -11.80 0.01 7.44
C ARG A 100 -11.46 1.25 6.63
N ARG A 101 -11.98 1.34 5.41
CA ARG A 101 -11.79 2.50 4.54
C ARG A 101 -12.45 3.74 5.12
N TRP A 102 -13.69 3.60 5.58
CA TRP A 102 -14.38 4.69 6.24
C TRP A 102 -13.64 5.14 7.50
N MET A 103 -13.23 4.21 8.36
CA MET A 103 -12.45 4.50 9.56
C MET A 103 -11.15 5.21 9.20
N ALA A 104 -10.40 4.72 8.22
CA ALA A 104 -9.15 5.34 7.77
C ALA A 104 -9.34 6.76 7.25
N ALA A 105 -10.47 7.05 6.60
CA ALA A 105 -10.77 8.39 6.08
C ALA A 105 -11.19 9.39 7.16
N TYR A 106 -11.95 8.96 8.16
CA TYR A 106 -12.64 9.90 9.09
C TYR A 106 -12.15 9.89 10.53
N ARG A 107 -11.44 8.87 11.00
CA ARG A 107 -10.98 8.78 12.40
C ARG A 107 -10.22 10.01 12.90
N ASP A 108 -9.50 10.68 12.02
CA ASP A 108 -8.66 11.83 12.34
C ASP A 108 -9.48 13.11 12.61
N TYR A 109 -10.76 13.09 12.28
CA TYR A 109 -11.67 14.23 12.42
C TYR A 109 -12.71 14.01 13.51
N VAL A 110 -12.56 12.96 14.34
CA VAL A 110 -13.53 12.62 15.37
C VAL A 110 -13.39 13.53 16.58
N ALA A 111 -14.47 14.23 16.91
CA ALA A 111 -14.57 15.06 18.11
C ALA A 111 -14.83 14.19 19.37
N PRO A 112 -14.62 14.73 20.60
CA PRO A 112 -14.84 13.99 21.85
C PRO A 112 -16.22 13.36 22.03
N ASP A 113 -17.26 13.91 21.40
CA ASP A 113 -18.62 13.37 21.40
C ASP A 113 -18.89 12.29 20.34
N GLY A 114 -17.85 11.96 19.53
CA GLY A 114 -17.93 11.01 18.43
C GLY A 114 -18.48 11.61 17.13
N SER A 115 -18.76 12.90 17.07
CA SER A 115 -19.10 13.57 15.81
C SER A 115 -17.86 13.71 14.92
N ILE A 116 -18.07 13.73 13.60
CA ILE A 116 -16.99 13.94 12.63
C ILE A 116 -16.97 15.42 12.26
N ALA A 117 -15.89 16.11 12.65
CA ALA A 117 -15.70 17.55 12.43
C ALA A 117 -14.70 17.77 11.28
N LEU A 118 -15.17 17.75 10.05
CA LEU A 118 -14.35 18.06 8.88
C LEU A 118 -13.97 19.55 8.84
N PRO A 119 -12.76 19.88 8.34
CA PRO A 119 -12.36 21.27 8.13
C PRO A 119 -13.22 21.94 7.07
N SER A 120 -13.40 23.25 7.16
CA SER A 120 -14.01 24.00 6.06
C SER A 120 -13.08 23.97 4.83
N MET A 121 -13.66 24.16 3.63
CA MET A 121 -12.88 24.23 2.39
C MET A 121 -11.86 25.39 2.40
N GLU A 122 -12.19 26.50 3.06
CA GLU A 122 -11.28 27.64 3.22
C GLU A 122 -10.08 27.30 4.10
N GLN A 123 -10.31 26.58 5.19
CA GLN A 123 -9.29 26.11 6.09
C GLN A 123 -8.35 25.11 5.38
N TYR A 124 -8.92 24.17 4.66
CA TYR A 124 -8.16 23.20 3.88
C TYR A 124 -7.32 23.88 2.79
N ALA A 125 -7.92 24.83 2.04
CA ALA A 125 -7.21 25.62 1.05
C ALA A 125 -6.02 26.38 1.65
N ALA A 126 -6.21 27.04 2.80
CA ALA A 126 -5.15 27.79 3.47
C ALA A 126 -3.99 26.89 3.91
N GLN A 127 -4.28 25.67 4.33
CA GLN A 127 -3.24 24.68 4.69
C GLN A 127 -2.45 24.23 3.47
N VAL A 128 -3.13 23.81 2.38
CA VAL A 128 -2.46 23.39 1.13
C VAL A 128 -1.60 24.53 0.56
N ASP A 129 -2.11 25.76 0.56
CA ASP A 129 -1.34 26.93 0.13
C ASP A 129 -0.11 27.19 1.03
N SER A 130 -0.23 26.93 2.32
CA SER A 130 0.90 27.04 3.26
C SER A 130 1.98 25.99 2.97
N MET A 131 1.57 24.74 2.74
CA MET A 131 2.45 23.64 2.37
C MET A 131 3.19 23.94 1.05
N ASN A 132 2.47 24.40 0.03
CA ASN A 132 3.06 24.74 -1.27
C ASN A 132 4.04 25.91 -1.18
N ARG A 133 3.74 26.95 -0.37
CA ARG A 133 4.68 28.05 -0.13
C ARG A 133 5.97 27.58 0.54
N LYS A 134 5.87 26.68 1.52
CA LYS A 134 7.03 26.08 2.20
C LYS A 134 7.90 25.28 1.21
N ALA A 135 7.28 24.45 0.37
CA ALA A 135 7.98 23.68 -0.67
C ALA A 135 8.72 24.55 -1.67
N VAL A 136 8.13 25.67 -2.13
CA VAL A 136 8.78 26.63 -3.03
C VAL A 136 9.96 27.33 -2.34
N ALA A 137 9.81 27.72 -1.08
CA ALA A 137 10.89 28.37 -0.30
C ALA A 137 12.09 27.43 -0.15
N THR A 138 11.87 26.15 0.07
CA THR A 138 12.94 25.14 0.17
C THR A 138 13.69 24.99 -1.15
N ARG A 139 12.99 24.98 -2.30
CA ARG A 139 13.63 24.91 -3.64
C ARG A 139 14.51 26.14 -3.93
N SER A 140 14.07 27.33 -3.55
CA SER A 140 14.77 28.58 -3.85
C SER A 140 16.05 28.78 -3.03
N ALA A 141 16.26 27.98 -1.97
CA ALA A 141 17.42 28.11 -1.07
C ALA A 141 18.70 27.41 -1.60
N GLU A 142 18.74 26.88 -2.83
CA GLU A 142 19.86 26.09 -3.41
C GLU A 142 20.32 24.92 -2.55
N THR A 143 19.46 24.45 -1.63
CA THR A 143 19.79 23.33 -0.75
C THR A 143 19.59 22.03 -1.53
N GLU A 144 20.57 21.12 -1.49
CA GLU A 144 20.46 19.77 -2.02
C GLU A 144 19.25 19.08 -1.37
N LEU A 145 18.38 18.46 -2.19
CA LEU A 145 17.20 17.75 -1.68
C LEU A 145 17.66 16.51 -0.90
N LEU A 146 17.26 16.41 0.36
CA LEU A 146 17.64 15.31 1.25
C LEU A 146 16.98 14.01 0.82
N TRP A 147 15.66 14.06 0.57
CA TRP A 147 14.90 12.88 0.15
C TRP A 147 14.88 12.77 -1.37
N ARG A 148 15.26 11.61 -1.86
CA ARG A 148 15.16 11.23 -3.27
C ARG A 148 14.18 10.08 -3.44
N ASN A 149 13.41 10.09 -4.50
CA ASN A 149 12.57 8.96 -4.88
C ASN A 149 13.45 7.81 -5.39
N ILE A 150 13.18 6.58 -4.94
CA ILE A 150 13.91 5.37 -5.32
C ILE A 150 13.05 4.35 -6.08
N GLY A 151 11.86 4.79 -6.51
CA GLY A 151 11.00 3.99 -7.37
C GLY A 151 9.76 3.41 -6.67
N PRO A 152 9.18 2.36 -7.27
CA PRO A 152 9.61 1.72 -8.52
C PRO A 152 9.37 2.61 -9.73
N ASN A 153 10.30 2.56 -10.66
CA ASN A 153 10.15 3.18 -11.98
C ASN A 153 9.71 2.14 -13.02
N ARG A 154 9.97 0.87 -12.73
CA ARG A 154 9.65 -0.30 -13.57
C ARG A 154 9.33 -1.51 -12.72
N THR A 155 8.21 -2.15 -13.03
CA THR A 155 7.80 -3.41 -12.38
C THR A 155 7.86 -4.55 -13.39
N TYR A 156 8.40 -5.69 -12.95
CA TYR A 156 8.53 -6.91 -13.75
C TYR A 156 7.82 -8.07 -13.05
N SER A 157 7.28 -9.00 -13.82
CA SER A 157 7.02 -10.36 -13.36
C SER A 157 8.19 -11.26 -13.72
N ASN A 158 8.48 -12.23 -12.89
CA ASN A 158 9.45 -13.27 -13.17
C ASN A 158 8.69 -14.60 -13.31
N GLU A 159 8.54 -15.07 -14.53
CA GLU A 159 7.87 -16.33 -14.86
C GLU A 159 8.91 -17.40 -15.17
N ASN A 160 9.36 -18.12 -14.14
CA ASN A 160 10.38 -19.18 -14.26
C ASN A 160 11.72 -18.71 -14.86
N GLY A 161 12.16 -17.51 -14.51
CA GLY A 161 13.40 -16.92 -15.01
C GLY A 161 13.24 -16.03 -16.24
N GLU A 162 12.06 -15.95 -16.82
CA GLU A 162 11.73 -15.02 -17.90
C GLU A 162 11.14 -13.74 -17.30
N LEU A 163 11.85 -12.63 -17.46
CA LEU A 163 11.40 -11.32 -17.04
C LEU A 163 10.46 -10.69 -18.07
N LYS A 164 9.26 -10.37 -17.63
CA LYS A 164 8.27 -9.64 -18.43
C LYS A 164 7.88 -8.34 -17.75
N ARG A 165 7.66 -7.30 -18.53
CA ARG A 165 7.04 -6.08 -17.98
C ARG A 165 5.70 -6.44 -17.37
N LYS A 166 5.44 -5.95 -16.16
CA LYS A 166 4.20 -6.19 -15.44
C LYS A 166 3.40 -4.89 -15.36
N ASP A 167 2.23 -4.93 -15.93
CA ASP A 167 1.23 -3.90 -15.87
C ASP A 167 0.58 -3.90 -14.46
N SER A 168 1.33 -3.48 -13.47
CA SER A 168 0.97 -3.33 -12.06
C SER A 168 1.99 -2.40 -11.41
N GLN A 169 2.11 -1.18 -11.96
CA GLN A 169 3.08 -0.18 -11.50
C GLN A 169 2.43 0.83 -10.58
N VAL A 170 1.37 1.48 -11.05
CA VAL A 170 0.77 2.63 -10.39
C VAL A 170 -0.63 2.86 -10.92
N CYS A 171 -1.57 3.24 -10.06
CA CYS A 171 -2.90 3.66 -10.48
C CYS A 171 -2.84 5.06 -11.11
N VAL A 172 -3.11 5.12 -12.42
CA VAL A 172 -3.19 6.37 -13.20
C VAL A 172 -4.65 6.69 -13.46
N PHE A 173 -5.16 7.76 -12.85
CA PHE A 173 -6.56 8.13 -12.96
C PHE A 173 -6.91 8.89 -14.25
N ARG A 174 -6.00 9.72 -14.73
CA ARG A 174 -6.29 10.60 -15.88
C ARG A 174 -5.09 10.76 -16.78
N ILE A 175 -5.37 10.92 -18.06
CA ILE A 175 -4.37 11.14 -19.09
C ILE A 175 -4.91 12.14 -20.13
N ALA A 176 -4.06 13.04 -20.60
CA ALA A 176 -4.38 13.98 -21.66
C ALA A 176 -3.20 14.15 -22.62
N VAL A 177 -3.47 14.12 -23.93
CA VAL A 177 -2.49 14.37 -24.99
C VAL A 177 -2.62 15.81 -25.48
N ALA A 178 -1.50 16.46 -25.76
CA ALA A 178 -1.48 17.77 -26.38
C ALA A 178 -1.84 17.67 -27.86
N LEU A 179 -2.92 18.33 -28.29
CA LEU A 179 -3.36 18.31 -29.69
C LEU A 179 -2.33 18.97 -30.65
N SER A 180 -1.49 19.86 -30.14
CA SER A 180 -0.41 20.50 -30.89
C SER A 180 0.85 19.63 -31.03
N ASP A 181 0.97 18.55 -30.26
CA ASP A 181 2.15 17.67 -30.25
C ASP A 181 1.81 16.32 -29.61
N SER A 182 1.57 15.31 -30.43
CA SER A 182 1.19 13.96 -29.96
C SER A 182 2.26 13.28 -29.08
N ALA A 183 3.49 13.75 -29.08
CA ALA A 183 4.56 13.25 -28.21
C ALA A 183 4.43 13.76 -26.77
N THR A 184 3.72 14.87 -26.56
CA THR A 184 3.57 15.49 -25.25
C THR A 184 2.24 15.07 -24.61
N LEU A 185 2.32 14.42 -23.45
CA LEU A 185 1.17 14.04 -22.62
C LEU A 185 1.40 14.42 -21.16
N TYR A 186 0.28 14.50 -20.46
CA TYR A 186 0.25 14.62 -18.99
C TYR A 186 -0.62 13.51 -18.44
N CYS A 187 -0.21 12.96 -17.30
CA CYS A 187 -1.06 12.03 -16.55
C CYS A 187 -1.09 12.39 -15.07
N GLY A 188 -2.15 11.98 -14.41
CA GLY A 188 -2.38 12.20 -12.98
C GLY A 188 -2.71 10.90 -12.26
N THR A 189 -2.12 10.72 -11.09
CA THR A 189 -2.27 9.50 -10.29
C THR A 189 -3.33 9.62 -9.21
N GLU A 190 -3.77 8.48 -8.70
CA GLU A 190 -4.63 8.41 -7.52
C GLU A 190 -4.01 9.12 -6.32
N SER A 191 -2.72 9.01 -6.13
CA SER A 191 -1.99 9.62 -5.01
C SER A 191 -1.71 11.13 -5.18
N GLY A 192 -2.21 11.75 -6.26
CA GLY A 192 -2.17 13.20 -6.44
C GLY A 192 -0.85 13.75 -7.00
N VAL A 193 -0.14 12.97 -7.81
CA VAL A 193 1.04 13.42 -8.54
C VAL A 193 0.74 13.56 -10.03
N VAL A 194 1.21 14.65 -10.64
CA VAL A 194 1.12 14.87 -12.08
C VAL A 194 2.47 14.57 -12.72
N PHE A 195 2.44 13.85 -13.84
CA PHE A 195 3.62 13.52 -14.65
C PHE A 195 3.46 14.05 -16.09
N LYS A 196 4.58 14.31 -16.73
CA LYS A 196 4.68 14.74 -18.12
C LYS A 196 5.61 13.83 -18.91
N THR A 197 5.28 13.59 -20.15
CA THR A 197 6.15 12.98 -21.16
C THR A 197 6.27 13.89 -22.38
N THR A 198 7.34 13.75 -23.16
CA THR A 198 7.55 14.40 -24.47
C THR A 198 8.02 13.40 -25.52
N ASP A 199 7.80 12.09 -25.27
CA ASP A 199 8.27 11.00 -26.11
C ASP A 199 7.20 9.92 -26.32
N HIS A 200 5.92 10.31 -26.40
CA HIS A 200 4.76 9.42 -26.52
C HIS A 200 4.57 8.47 -25.31
N GLY A 201 5.02 8.86 -24.13
CA GLY A 201 4.91 8.06 -22.91
C GLY A 201 5.99 7.00 -22.73
N GLN A 202 7.09 7.02 -23.52
CA GLN A 202 8.19 6.10 -23.28
C GLN A 202 8.89 6.34 -21.95
N SER A 203 8.93 7.61 -21.54
CA SER A 203 9.42 8.00 -20.21
C SER A 203 8.61 9.17 -19.65
N TRP A 204 8.43 9.16 -18.33
CA TRP A 204 7.67 10.17 -17.61
C TRP A 204 8.52 10.86 -16.54
N GLN A 205 8.29 12.15 -16.37
CA GLN A 205 8.91 12.97 -15.33
C GLN A 205 7.83 13.65 -14.50
N PRO A 206 8.00 13.76 -13.17
CA PRO A 206 7.03 14.43 -12.34
C PRO A 206 7.00 15.95 -12.60
N CYS A 207 5.81 16.51 -12.64
CA CYS A 207 5.56 17.94 -12.70
C CYS A 207 5.51 18.52 -11.29
N ALA A 208 6.44 19.43 -10.94
CA ALA A 208 6.51 20.04 -9.62
C ALA A 208 6.31 18.99 -8.49
N PRO A 209 7.23 18.04 -8.29
CA PRO A 209 7.02 16.84 -7.44
C PRO A 209 6.69 17.16 -5.96
N GLN A 210 6.98 18.38 -5.51
CA GLN A 210 6.67 18.85 -4.16
C GLN A 210 5.35 19.64 -4.08
N HIS A 211 4.63 19.79 -5.20
CA HIS A 211 3.37 20.52 -5.21
C HIS A 211 2.23 19.64 -4.70
N ASN A 212 1.55 20.10 -3.66
CA ASN A 212 0.36 19.44 -3.14
C ASN A 212 -0.88 19.95 -3.89
N PHE A 213 -1.51 19.09 -4.69
CA PHE A 213 -2.75 19.38 -5.40
C PHE A 213 -4.01 19.30 -4.51
N GLY A 214 -3.86 18.88 -3.27
CA GLY A 214 -4.98 18.71 -2.34
C GLY A 214 -5.73 17.38 -2.48
N GLY A 215 -5.20 16.42 -3.22
CA GLY A 215 -5.82 15.10 -3.38
C GLY A 215 -5.51 14.44 -4.71
N SER A 216 -6.21 13.36 -4.99
CA SER A 216 -6.12 12.62 -6.25
C SER A 216 -6.39 13.53 -7.46
N ILE A 217 -5.83 13.17 -8.60
CA ILE A 217 -6.03 13.91 -9.87
C ILE A 217 -7.22 13.33 -10.61
N PHE A 218 -8.32 14.09 -10.69
CA PHE A 218 -9.60 13.62 -11.24
C PHE A 218 -9.87 14.08 -12.68
N SER A 219 -9.14 15.07 -13.17
CA SER A 219 -9.24 15.54 -14.55
C SER A 219 -7.98 16.26 -15.00
N ILE A 220 -7.67 16.18 -16.29
CA ILE A 220 -6.59 16.92 -16.94
C ILE A 220 -7.09 17.41 -18.28
N ALA A 221 -6.73 18.65 -18.64
CA ALA A 221 -6.91 19.19 -19.99
C ALA A 221 -5.67 19.97 -20.40
N VAL A 222 -5.19 19.73 -21.63
CA VAL A 222 -4.08 20.47 -22.23
C VAL A 222 -4.67 21.51 -23.19
N HIS A 223 -4.13 22.71 -23.18
CA HIS A 223 -4.58 23.78 -24.07
C HIS A 223 -4.37 23.36 -25.55
N PRO A 224 -5.36 23.56 -26.44
CA PRO A 224 -5.37 22.99 -27.80
C PRO A 224 -4.14 23.37 -28.66
N THR A 225 -3.61 24.57 -28.48
CA THR A 225 -2.50 25.11 -29.30
C THR A 225 -1.21 25.36 -28.52
N ASP A 226 -1.25 25.23 -27.18
CA ASP A 226 -0.07 25.40 -26.31
C ASP A 226 0.09 24.21 -25.36
N LYS A 227 0.97 23.30 -25.69
CA LYS A 227 1.24 22.11 -24.90
C LYS A 227 1.77 22.37 -23.49
N ASN A 228 2.18 23.60 -23.16
CA ASN A 228 2.67 23.97 -21.84
C ASN A 228 1.59 24.57 -20.93
N THR A 229 0.44 24.96 -21.49
CA THR A 229 -0.71 25.39 -20.69
C THR A 229 -1.59 24.19 -20.37
N VAL A 230 -1.71 23.85 -19.08
CA VAL A 230 -2.39 22.64 -18.57
C VAL A 230 -3.30 23.00 -17.42
N TYR A 231 -4.46 22.35 -17.38
CA TYR A 231 -5.43 22.44 -16.29
C TYR A 231 -5.58 21.07 -15.62
N VAL A 232 -5.59 21.05 -14.30
CA VAL A 232 -5.64 19.82 -13.49
C VAL A 232 -6.67 19.96 -12.40
N GLY A 233 -7.65 19.07 -12.38
CA GLY A 233 -8.56 18.88 -11.25
C GLY A 233 -7.88 18.03 -10.20
N GLY A 234 -7.31 18.65 -9.17
CA GLY A 234 -6.60 17.99 -8.08
C GLY A 234 -7.25 18.29 -6.74
N GLY A 235 -7.63 17.23 -6.01
CA GLY A 235 -8.49 17.36 -4.84
C GLY A 235 -9.77 18.12 -5.15
N PRO A 236 -10.20 19.06 -4.32
CA PRO A 236 -11.41 19.82 -4.53
C PRO A 236 -11.22 21.09 -5.38
N TRP A 237 -10.11 21.24 -6.08
CA TRP A 237 -9.78 22.46 -6.82
C TRP A 237 -9.38 22.20 -8.26
N LEU A 238 -9.41 23.27 -9.04
CA LEU A 238 -8.83 23.35 -10.36
C LEU A 238 -7.51 24.13 -10.30
N TRP A 239 -6.47 23.57 -10.86
CA TRP A 239 -5.13 24.16 -10.95
C TRP A 239 -4.76 24.42 -12.39
N LYS A 240 -3.97 25.49 -12.64
CA LYS A 240 -3.47 25.89 -13.95
C LYS A 240 -1.95 26.02 -13.90
N SER A 241 -1.28 25.47 -14.90
CA SER A 241 0.11 25.74 -15.24
C SER A 241 0.19 26.38 -16.61
N THR A 242 1.19 27.26 -16.84
CA THR A 242 1.50 27.87 -18.14
C THR A 242 2.97 27.64 -18.55
N ASP A 243 3.68 26.79 -17.79
CA ASP A 243 5.09 26.50 -17.95
C ASP A 243 5.37 25.00 -18.10
N GLY A 244 4.35 24.23 -18.51
CA GLY A 244 4.48 22.78 -18.72
C GLY A 244 4.47 21.96 -17.46
N GLY A 245 3.92 22.49 -16.37
CA GLY A 245 3.79 21.80 -15.09
C GLY A 245 4.89 22.11 -14.09
N ASP A 246 5.82 23.04 -14.40
CA ASP A 246 6.88 23.43 -13.47
C ASP A 246 6.35 24.24 -12.28
N SER A 247 5.28 25.01 -12.50
CA SER A 247 4.57 25.73 -11.45
C SER A 247 3.04 25.70 -11.64
N TRP A 248 2.29 25.84 -10.55
CA TRP A 248 0.83 25.72 -10.54
C TRP A 248 0.19 26.87 -9.76
N SER A 249 -0.92 27.35 -10.26
CA SER A 249 -1.78 28.31 -9.59
C SER A 249 -3.21 27.78 -9.51
N ARG A 250 -3.91 28.06 -8.40
CA ARG A 250 -5.30 27.64 -8.22
C ARG A 250 -6.25 28.59 -8.94
N CYS A 251 -7.15 28.04 -9.75
CA CYS A 251 -8.26 28.78 -10.37
C CYS A 251 -9.31 29.17 -9.33
N SER A 252 -9.95 30.32 -9.52
CA SER A 252 -10.97 30.80 -8.57
C SER A 252 -12.38 30.33 -8.96
N GLY A 253 -13.25 30.14 -7.96
CA GLY A 253 -14.67 29.83 -8.14
C GLY A 253 -15.06 28.37 -8.07
N ILE A 254 -14.10 27.46 -8.00
CA ILE A 254 -14.34 26.02 -7.82
C ILE A 254 -13.78 25.57 -6.47
N SER A 255 -14.62 24.83 -5.72
CA SER A 255 -14.28 24.28 -4.39
C SER A 255 -14.92 22.90 -4.16
N ASN A 256 -14.95 22.08 -5.20
CA ASN A 256 -15.35 20.69 -5.15
C ASN A 256 -14.64 19.94 -6.29
N ARG A 257 -14.64 18.61 -6.26
CA ARG A 257 -13.95 17.76 -7.23
C ARG A 257 -14.32 18.08 -8.68
N VAL A 258 -13.30 18.31 -9.50
CA VAL A 258 -13.45 18.57 -10.94
C VAL A 258 -13.33 17.25 -11.69
N ASN A 259 -14.44 16.74 -12.20
CA ASN A 259 -14.53 15.43 -12.83
C ASN A 259 -14.14 15.43 -14.33
N SER A 260 -14.33 16.58 -14.99
CA SER A 260 -14.09 16.73 -16.43
C SER A 260 -13.85 18.22 -16.76
N ILE A 261 -12.91 18.50 -17.67
CA ILE A 261 -12.54 19.85 -18.14
C ILE A 261 -12.53 19.80 -19.65
N ARG A 262 -13.14 20.79 -20.32
CA ARG A 262 -13.02 20.99 -21.76
C ARG A 262 -12.66 22.44 -22.06
N ILE A 263 -11.81 22.63 -23.06
CA ILE A 263 -11.39 23.94 -23.56
C ILE A 263 -11.96 24.09 -24.98
N ASP A 264 -12.66 25.17 -25.25
CA ASP A 264 -13.15 25.45 -26.60
C ASP A 264 -11.96 25.66 -27.55
N PRO A 265 -11.78 24.83 -28.59
CA PRO A 265 -10.65 24.98 -29.49
C PRO A 265 -10.72 26.24 -30.38
N THR A 266 -11.88 26.88 -30.45
CA THR A 266 -12.11 28.12 -31.25
C THR A 266 -12.00 29.39 -30.39
N ASP A 267 -12.20 29.28 -29.07
CA ASP A 267 -12.05 30.35 -28.07
C ASP A 267 -11.42 29.77 -26.82
N THR A 268 -10.09 29.69 -26.75
CA THR A 268 -9.36 29.04 -25.67
C THR A 268 -9.46 29.74 -24.31
N ASP A 269 -10.02 30.92 -24.26
CA ASP A 269 -10.41 31.57 -23.00
C ASP A 269 -11.72 30.99 -22.42
N TYR A 270 -12.50 30.28 -23.26
CA TYR A 270 -13.72 29.62 -22.84
C TYR A 270 -13.44 28.18 -22.38
N ILE A 271 -13.57 27.95 -21.07
CA ILE A 271 -13.30 26.67 -20.41
C ILE A 271 -14.51 26.23 -19.61
N THR A 272 -14.85 24.95 -19.74
CA THR A 272 -15.96 24.34 -19.04
C THR A 272 -15.48 23.25 -18.09
N ALA A 273 -16.17 23.09 -16.95
CA ALA A 273 -15.84 22.09 -15.95
C ALA A 273 -17.09 21.43 -15.35
N SER A 274 -17.10 20.11 -15.33
CA SER A 274 -18.07 19.31 -14.59
C SER A 274 -17.57 19.06 -13.19
N VAL A 275 -18.31 19.47 -12.17
CA VAL A 275 -17.86 19.55 -10.79
C VAL A 275 -18.85 18.87 -9.86
N GLY A 276 -18.35 18.08 -8.92
CA GLY A 276 -19.12 17.57 -7.80
C GLY A 276 -18.84 16.15 -7.41
N SER A 277 -18.94 15.90 -6.12
CA SER A 277 -18.80 14.61 -5.47
C SER A 277 -19.75 14.53 -4.29
N ARG A 278 -20.31 13.35 -4.02
CA ARG A 278 -21.07 13.11 -2.79
C ARG A 278 -20.17 13.17 -1.55
N GLN A 279 -18.95 12.71 -1.66
CA GLN A 279 -17.98 12.67 -0.57
C GLN A 279 -17.61 14.06 -0.06
N GLU A 280 -17.50 15.03 -0.99
CA GLU A 280 -17.14 16.43 -0.68
C GLU A 280 -18.39 17.31 -0.47
N GLY A 281 -19.57 16.71 -0.51
CA GLY A 281 -20.85 17.41 -0.40
C GLY A 281 -21.31 18.02 -1.72
N THR A 282 -22.61 18.27 -1.83
CA THR A 282 -23.24 18.72 -3.08
C THR A 282 -23.36 20.23 -3.19
N SER A 283 -23.07 20.99 -2.13
CA SER A 283 -23.34 22.46 -2.08
C SER A 283 -22.53 23.26 -3.10
N ALA A 284 -21.31 22.81 -3.45
CA ALA A 284 -20.45 23.46 -4.43
C ALA A 284 -20.39 22.70 -5.77
N ALA A 285 -21.26 21.71 -5.98
CA ALA A 285 -21.32 20.92 -7.21
C ALA A 285 -22.11 21.66 -8.31
N GLY A 286 -21.67 21.46 -9.57
CA GLY A 286 -22.34 22.08 -10.71
C GLY A 286 -21.57 21.99 -12.01
N PHE A 287 -22.13 22.57 -13.05
CA PHE A 287 -21.44 22.88 -14.29
C PHE A 287 -20.91 24.30 -14.23
N PHE A 288 -19.64 24.49 -14.49
CA PHE A 288 -18.93 25.74 -14.35
C PHE A 288 -18.32 26.19 -15.68
N ILE A 289 -18.30 27.52 -15.88
CA ILE A 289 -17.77 28.16 -17.07
C ILE A 289 -16.76 29.24 -16.66
N SER A 290 -15.67 29.30 -17.39
CA SER A 290 -14.72 30.43 -17.44
C SER A 290 -14.74 31.06 -18.84
N SER A 291 -14.62 32.35 -18.94
CA SER A 291 -14.42 33.11 -20.18
C SER A 291 -13.15 33.96 -20.15
N ASN A 292 -12.20 33.61 -19.28
CA ASN A 292 -10.94 34.34 -19.07
C ASN A 292 -9.76 33.39 -18.87
N GLY A 293 -9.75 32.29 -19.64
CA GLY A 293 -8.63 31.34 -19.62
C GLY A 293 -8.45 30.63 -18.28
N GLY A 294 -9.55 30.41 -17.54
CA GLY A 294 -9.54 29.66 -16.28
C GLY A 294 -9.17 30.48 -15.04
N GLU A 295 -9.02 31.80 -15.10
CA GLU A 295 -8.74 32.61 -13.91
C GLU A 295 -9.89 32.56 -12.90
N THR A 296 -11.14 32.64 -13.43
CA THR A 296 -12.36 32.58 -12.62
C THR A 296 -13.41 31.71 -13.27
N PHE A 297 -14.18 30.99 -12.44
CA PHE A 297 -15.28 30.14 -12.88
C PHE A 297 -16.61 30.55 -12.23
N SER A 298 -17.69 30.42 -12.99
CA SER A 298 -19.06 30.68 -12.55
C SER A 298 -19.96 29.48 -12.80
N CYS A 299 -20.79 29.12 -11.82
CA CYS A 299 -21.71 27.98 -11.91
C CYS A 299 -22.97 28.35 -12.68
N THR A 300 -23.31 27.62 -13.75
CA THR A 300 -24.54 27.83 -14.54
C THR A 300 -25.60 26.76 -14.31
N LEU A 301 -25.22 25.57 -13.81
CA LEU A 301 -26.14 24.51 -13.44
C LEU A 301 -25.72 23.90 -12.12
N ARG A 302 -26.58 23.80 -11.13
CA ARG A 302 -26.33 23.18 -9.83
C ARG A 302 -26.60 21.68 -9.88
N GLY A 303 -25.90 20.92 -9.05
CA GLY A 303 -25.97 19.47 -8.90
C GLY A 303 -24.68 18.76 -9.32
N ILE A 304 -24.53 17.49 -9.00
CA ILE A 304 -23.29 16.74 -9.33
C ILE A 304 -23.21 16.55 -10.84
N CYS A 305 -22.26 17.24 -11.47
CA CYS A 305 -21.93 17.10 -12.87
C CYS A 305 -20.71 16.16 -12.99
N PHE A 306 -20.83 15.08 -13.75
CA PHE A 306 -19.83 14.03 -13.77
C PHE A 306 -18.94 14.08 -15.02
N ASP A 307 -19.55 14.23 -16.20
CA ASP A 307 -18.82 14.34 -17.46
C ASP A 307 -19.49 15.26 -18.43
N HIS A 308 -18.75 15.82 -19.38
CA HIS A 308 -19.32 16.59 -20.47
C HIS A 308 -18.41 16.59 -21.70
N GLU A 309 -19.01 16.78 -22.87
CA GLU A 309 -18.32 16.92 -24.16
C GLU A 309 -18.84 18.10 -24.95
N LEU A 310 -17.92 18.77 -25.65
CA LEU A 310 -18.25 19.80 -26.65
C LEU A 310 -18.49 19.14 -28.02
N GLN A 311 -19.52 19.55 -28.74
CA GLN A 311 -19.75 19.06 -30.09
C GLN A 311 -18.62 19.54 -31.03
N PRO A 312 -17.91 18.66 -31.72
CA PRO A 312 -16.88 19.04 -32.69
C PRO A 312 -17.45 19.99 -33.77
N GLY A 313 -16.74 21.10 -34.00
CA GLY A 313 -17.19 22.15 -34.93
C GLY A 313 -18.33 23.04 -34.46
N ASN A 314 -18.94 22.75 -33.30
CA ASN A 314 -19.97 23.61 -32.67
C ASN A 314 -19.86 23.56 -31.13
N PRO A 315 -18.90 24.22 -30.53
CA PRO A 315 -18.65 24.17 -29.08
C PRO A 315 -19.77 24.83 -28.23
N ASN A 316 -20.71 25.56 -28.87
CA ASN A 316 -21.92 26.01 -28.18
C ASN A 316 -22.86 24.87 -27.78
N ARG A 317 -22.76 23.72 -28.48
CA ARG A 317 -23.50 22.52 -28.15
C ARG A 317 -22.67 21.64 -27.21
N ILE A 318 -23.22 21.42 -26.00
CA ILE A 318 -22.55 20.70 -24.93
C ILE A 318 -23.43 19.56 -24.42
N TYR A 319 -22.89 18.37 -24.32
CA TYR A 319 -23.53 17.21 -23.69
C TYR A 319 -23.01 17.09 -22.27
N LEU A 320 -23.89 16.85 -21.30
CA LEU A 320 -23.52 16.78 -19.88
C LEU A 320 -24.19 15.59 -19.21
N VAL A 321 -23.41 14.82 -18.45
CA VAL A 321 -23.93 13.81 -17.52
C VAL A 321 -24.10 14.41 -16.14
N ARG A 322 -25.35 14.38 -15.62
CA ARG A 322 -25.63 14.60 -14.20
C ARG A 322 -25.74 13.29 -13.47
N ARG A 323 -25.00 13.21 -12.37
CA ARG A 323 -24.97 12.06 -11.48
C ARG A 323 -25.74 12.38 -10.20
N GLU A 324 -26.97 11.94 -10.14
CA GLU A 324 -27.83 12.12 -8.97
C GLU A 324 -28.78 10.93 -8.83
N SER A 325 -29.45 10.80 -7.68
CA SER A 325 -30.52 9.82 -7.54
C SER A 325 -31.85 10.41 -8.05
N GLY A 326 -32.67 9.60 -8.70
CA GLY A 326 -34.00 9.97 -9.12
C GLY A 326 -34.04 10.79 -10.42
N PRO A 327 -35.06 11.66 -10.63
CA PRO A 327 -35.35 12.23 -11.94
C PRO A 327 -34.33 13.22 -12.47
N TRP A 328 -33.34 13.61 -11.68
CA TRP A 328 -32.33 14.58 -12.08
C TRP A 328 -31.09 13.91 -12.68
N ALA A 329 -30.91 12.60 -12.53
CA ALA A 329 -29.84 11.85 -13.21
C ALA A 329 -30.19 11.74 -14.70
N GLY A 330 -29.18 11.85 -15.58
CA GLY A 330 -29.38 11.72 -17.00
C GLY A 330 -28.39 12.51 -17.83
N ILE A 331 -28.59 12.50 -19.14
CA ILE A 331 -27.82 13.29 -20.10
C ILE A 331 -28.61 14.57 -20.42
N TYR A 332 -27.91 15.69 -20.40
CA TYR A 332 -28.45 17.03 -20.66
C TYR A 332 -27.75 17.60 -21.91
N LEU A 333 -28.48 18.40 -22.67
CA LEU A 333 -28.00 19.14 -23.83
C LEU A 333 -28.10 20.64 -23.57
N SER A 334 -27.04 21.35 -23.86
CA SER A 334 -27.02 22.80 -24.03
C SER A 334 -26.78 23.16 -25.50
N GLU A 335 -27.49 24.15 -26.02
CA GLU A 335 -27.31 24.74 -27.35
C GLU A 335 -26.69 26.14 -27.30
N ASN A 336 -26.35 26.62 -26.11
CA ASN A 336 -25.90 27.98 -25.87
C ASN A 336 -24.71 28.02 -24.89
N ALA A 337 -23.73 27.18 -25.17
CA ALA A 337 -22.47 27.15 -24.42
C ALA A 337 -22.66 26.93 -22.90
N GLY A 338 -23.60 26.06 -22.51
CA GLY A 338 -23.81 25.71 -21.10
C GLY A 338 -24.59 26.73 -20.27
N MET A 339 -25.20 27.74 -20.90
CA MET A 339 -25.99 28.76 -20.19
C MET A 339 -27.39 28.26 -19.82
N SER A 340 -27.95 27.31 -20.58
CA SER A 340 -29.19 26.62 -20.27
C SER A 340 -29.18 25.19 -20.76
N TRP A 341 -29.99 24.32 -20.15
CA TRP A 341 -29.93 22.89 -20.30
C TRP A 341 -31.33 22.29 -20.49
N GLN A 342 -31.38 21.27 -21.35
CA GLN A 342 -32.53 20.41 -21.55
C GLN A 342 -32.10 18.96 -21.22
N GLN A 343 -32.86 18.26 -20.37
CA GLN A 343 -32.67 16.83 -20.14
C GLN A 343 -33.17 16.06 -21.39
N LEU A 344 -32.34 15.11 -21.83
CA LEU A 344 -32.66 14.29 -22.99
C LEU A 344 -33.48 13.05 -22.60
N GLU A 345 -34.30 12.59 -23.50
CA GLU A 345 -34.97 11.29 -23.38
C GLU A 345 -34.03 10.18 -23.81
N LEU A 346 -33.83 9.19 -22.95
CA LEU A 346 -32.90 8.08 -23.16
C LEU A 346 -33.68 6.77 -23.25
N PRO A 347 -33.18 5.77 -24.01
CA PRO A 347 -33.77 4.43 -24.11
C PRO A 347 -33.53 3.53 -22.89
N VAL A 348 -33.09 4.12 -21.76
CA VAL A 348 -32.80 3.44 -20.49
C VAL A 348 -33.47 4.16 -19.34
N ASP A 349 -33.90 3.39 -18.35
CA ASP A 349 -34.52 3.89 -17.14
C ASP A 349 -33.49 4.00 -16.00
N MET A 350 -33.73 4.93 -15.08
CA MET A 350 -33.01 5.03 -13.80
C MET A 350 -31.47 5.13 -13.94
N MET A 351 -31.00 5.93 -14.89
CA MET A 351 -29.58 6.21 -15.05
C MET A 351 -29.00 6.79 -13.74
N ILE A 352 -27.82 6.32 -13.36
CA ILE A 352 -27.10 6.79 -12.17
C ILE A 352 -25.92 7.70 -12.56
N CYS A 353 -25.10 7.24 -13.49
CA CYS A 353 -23.84 7.86 -13.91
C CYS A 353 -23.53 7.53 -15.36
N GLY A 354 -22.56 8.20 -15.97
CA GLY A 354 -22.09 7.90 -17.32
C GLY A 354 -20.88 8.72 -17.75
N ARG A 355 -20.27 8.27 -18.85
CA ARG A 355 -19.22 8.98 -19.59
C ARG A 355 -19.66 9.17 -21.01
N LEU A 356 -19.19 10.23 -21.64
CA LEU A 356 -19.52 10.63 -23.01
C LEU A 356 -18.28 10.56 -23.91
N ALA A 357 -18.52 10.28 -25.19
CA ALA A 357 -17.53 10.47 -26.25
C ALA A 357 -18.22 11.00 -27.50
N VAL A 358 -17.64 12.05 -28.08
CA VAL A 358 -18.09 12.60 -29.37
C VAL A 358 -17.13 12.13 -30.46
N SER A 359 -17.65 11.81 -31.64
CA SER A 359 -16.81 11.41 -32.75
C SER A 359 -16.23 12.63 -33.45
N GLU A 360 -14.91 12.61 -33.63
CA GLU A 360 -14.16 13.55 -34.46
C GLU A 360 -13.79 12.93 -35.85
N ALA A 361 -14.15 11.66 -36.05
CA ALA A 361 -13.86 10.94 -37.29
C ALA A 361 -14.68 11.48 -38.45
N PRO A 362 -14.12 11.52 -39.68
CA PRO A 362 -14.84 11.92 -40.87
C PRO A 362 -16.12 11.09 -41.11
N GLY A 363 -17.26 11.76 -41.28
CA GLY A 363 -18.59 11.12 -41.45
C GLY A 363 -19.27 10.76 -40.13
N GLY A 364 -18.68 11.11 -38.99
CA GLY A 364 -19.23 10.91 -37.66
C GLY A 364 -19.62 12.21 -36.93
N GLU A 365 -19.82 13.30 -37.64
CA GLU A 365 -19.99 14.65 -37.07
C GLU A 365 -21.21 14.80 -36.16
N GLY A 366 -22.16 13.87 -36.22
CA GLY A 366 -23.32 13.80 -35.33
C GLY A 366 -23.30 12.66 -34.32
N TYR A 367 -22.22 11.88 -34.30
CA TYR A 367 -22.16 10.69 -33.44
C TYR A 367 -21.74 11.07 -32.02
N VAL A 368 -22.60 10.72 -31.08
CA VAL A 368 -22.36 10.87 -29.64
C VAL A 368 -22.57 9.52 -29.00
N TYR A 369 -21.59 9.05 -28.27
CA TYR A 369 -21.63 7.82 -27.50
C TYR A 369 -21.76 8.12 -26.01
N ALA A 370 -22.45 7.25 -25.29
CA ALA A 370 -22.49 7.28 -23.84
C ALA A 370 -22.35 5.88 -23.25
N LEU A 371 -21.43 5.69 -22.35
CA LEU A 371 -21.42 4.56 -21.43
C LEU A 371 -22.13 5.01 -20.18
N VAL A 372 -23.26 4.39 -19.83
CA VAL A 372 -24.06 4.77 -18.67
C VAL A 372 -24.28 3.56 -17.76
N THR A 373 -24.44 3.80 -16.47
CA THR A 373 -24.86 2.80 -15.48
C THR A 373 -26.24 3.15 -14.97
N CYS A 374 -27.11 2.13 -14.89
CA CYS A 374 -28.51 2.27 -14.50
C CYS A 374 -28.79 1.46 -13.23
N ASP A 375 -29.74 1.93 -12.41
CA ASP A 375 -30.20 1.15 -11.26
C ASP A 375 -31.15 0.05 -11.72
N SER A 376 -30.83 -1.19 -11.44
CA SER A 376 -31.60 -2.37 -11.86
C SER A 376 -32.65 -2.80 -10.86
N TRP A 377 -33.38 -1.88 -10.23
CA TRP A 377 -34.49 -2.21 -9.33
C TRP A 377 -35.56 -3.00 -10.07
N GLY A 378 -35.58 -4.31 -9.89
CA GLY A 378 -36.64 -5.20 -10.41
C GLY A 378 -36.20 -6.29 -11.36
N TYR A 379 -34.98 -6.33 -11.82
CA TYR A 379 -34.43 -7.53 -12.41
C TYR A 379 -33.92 -8.46 -11.32
N ASP A 380 -34.12 -9.79 -11.49
CA ASP A 380 -33.42 -10.81 -10.74
C ASP A 380 -31.90 -10.55 -10.90
N ALA A 381 -31.43 -9.54 -10.18
CA ALA A 381 -30.02 -9.39 -9.92
C ALA A 381 -29.66 -10.70 -9.28
N GLY A 382 -28.84 -11.51 -9.93
CA GLY A 382 -28.34 -12.75 -9.35
C GLY A 382 -27.81 -12.50 -7.94
N PRO A 383 -27.26 -13.46 -7.22
CA PRO A 383 -26.99 -13.40 -5.78
C PRO A 383 -26.26 -12.14 -5.26
N GLN A 384 -25.97 -11.19 -6.14
CA GLN A 384 -25.25 -9.95 -5.85
C GLN A 384 -26.08 -8.67 -6.07
N GLY A 385 -27.34 -8.68 -5.82
CA GLY A 385 -28.34 -7.62 -6.06
C GLY A 385 -27.91 -6.17 -5.95
N GLY A 386 -28.54 -5.29 -6.78
CA GLY A 386 -28.46 -3.83 -6.64
C GLY A 386 -27.26 -3.16 -7.31
N LYS A 387 -26.63 -3.77 -8.27
CA LYS A 387 -25.47 -3.22 -9.01
C LYS A 387 -25.92 -2.51 -10.26
N GLY A 388 -25.40 -1.30 -10.49
CA GLY A 388 -25.68 -0.52 -11.70
C GLY A 388 -25.42 -1.34 -12.97
N THR A 389 -26.44 -1.48 -13.80
CA THR A 389 -26.32 -2.16 -15.11
C THR A 389 -25.72 -1.18 -16.11
N PRO A 390 -24.60 -1.53 -16.77
CA PRO A 390 -24.02 -0.66 -17.79
C PRO A 390 -24.74 -0.81 -19.13
N HIS A 391 -24.89 0.31 -19.82
CA HIS A 391 -25.43 0.39 -21.17
C HIS A 391 -24.54 1.23 -22.07
N ILE A 392 -24.44 0.88 -23.34
CA ILE A 392 -23.80 1.69 -24.37
C ILE A 392 -24.88 2.28 -25.26
N LEU A 393 -24.95 3.59 -25.25
CA LEU A 393 -25.92 4.36 -26.03
C LEU A 393 -25.20 5.07 -27.18
N ILE A 394 -25.87 5.20 -28.32
CA ILE A 394 -25.42 6.01 -29.44
C ILE A 394 -26.51 6.99 -29.89
N SER A 395 -26.11 8.19 -30.22
CA SER A 395 -26.88 9.12 -31.05
C SER A 395 -26.09 9.42 -32.33
N LYS A 396 -26.76 9.48 -33.46
CA LYS A 396 -26.19 9.82 -34.79
C LYS A 396 -26.67 11.17 -35.32
N ASP A 397 -27.47 11.87 -34.54
CA ASP A 397 -28.10 13.14 -34.89
C ASP A 397 -27.82 14.23 -33.82
N SER A 398 -26.58 14.25 -33.32
CA SER A 398 -26.09 15.22 -32.36
C SER A 398 -26.90 15.22 -31.05
N GLY A 399 -27.24 14.04 -30.53
CA GLY A 399 -27.89 13.87 -29.25
C GLY A 399 -29.40 13.97 -29.23
N MET A 400 -30.07 14.13 -30.41
CA MET A 400 -31.51 14.30 -30.45
C MET A 400 -32.27 12.98 -30.26
N ASN A 401 -31.77 11.90 -30.81
CA ASN A 401 -32.31 10.54 -30.63
C ASN A 401 -31.22 9.59 -30.20
N TRP A 402 -31.52 8.67 -29.29
CA TRP A 402 -30.58 7.72 -28.73
C TRP A 402 -31.06 6.29 -28.94
N GLU A 403 -30.12 5.40 -29.24
CA GLU A 403 -30.32 3.97 -29.37
C GLU A 403 -29.44 3.23 -28.35
N ASP A 404 -30.03 2.22 -27.69
CA ASP A 404 -29.24 1.29 -26.85
C ASP A 404 -28.61 0.21 -27.75
N GLN A 405 -27.29 0.11 -27.69
CA GLN A 405 -26.49 -0.88 -28.44
C GLN A 405 -26.23 -2.15 -27.62
N THR A 406 -26.52 -2.13 -26.34
CA THR A 406 -26.12 -3.14 -25.37
C THR A 406 -26.60 -4.53 -25.76
N ASP A 407 -27.85 -4.70 -26.16
CA ASP A 407 -28.45 -6.00 -26.49
C ASP A 407 -28.37 -6.40 -27.98
N LYS A 408 -27.87 -5.54 -28.85
CA LYS A 408 -27.85 -5.82 -30.31
C LYS A 408 -26.87 -6.91 -30.72
N GLY A 409 -25.80 -7.13 -29.92
CA GLY A 409 -24.80 -8.20 -30.15
C GLY A 409 -25.23 -9.61 -29.73
N GLY A 410 -26.43 -9.78 -29.17
CA GLY A 410 -27.02 -11.05 -28.75
C GLY A 410 -26.47 -11.68 -27.49
N LYS A 411 -27.38 -12.11 -26.61
CA LYS A 411 -27.16 -12.77 -25.32
C LYS A 411 -26.14 -12.11 -24.39
N TYR A 412 -26.52 -11.01 -23.86
CA TYR A 412 -25.78 -10.20 -22.92
C TYR A 412 -25.72 -10.74 -21.53
N TRP A 413 -26.77 -11.37 -21.07
CA TRP A 413 -27.01 -11.72 -19.68
C TRP A 413 -27.02 -13.24 -19.54
N ASN A 414 -25.86 -13.81 -19.31
CA ASN A 414 -25.82 -15.19 -18.81
C ASN A 414 -25.88 -15.10 -17.28
N THR A 415 -26.96 -15.63 -16.71
CA THR A 415 -27.21 -15.70 -15.26
C THR A 415 -26.14 -16.43 -14.45
N THR A 416 -25.16 -17.04 -15.10
CA THR A 416 -24.10 -17.80 -14.44
C THR A 416 -22.76 -17.07 -14.37
N PHE A 417 -22.55 -16.00 -15.17
CA PHE A 417 -21.38 -15.17 -15.10
C PHE A 417 -21.81 -13.72 -15.07
N SER A 418 -21.18 -12.95 -14.21
CA SER A 418 -21.27 -11.52 -14.23
C SER A 418 -21.21 -11.01 -15.66
N PRO A 419 -22.10 -10.13 -16.05
CA PRO A 419 -22.05 -9.53 -17.37
C PRO A 419 -20.74 -8.84 -17.55
N ILE A 420 -20.41 -8.61 -18.81
CA ILE A 420 -19.33 -7.85 -19.39
C ILE A 420 -18.64 -6.87 -18.51
N MET A 421 -19.41 -6.17 -17.89
CA MET A 421 -18.98 -5.17 -17.01
C MET A 421 -19.40 -5.73 -15.69
N ASP A 422 -18.53 -6.53 -15.19
CA ASP A 422 -18.64 -6.85 -13.81
C ASP A 422 -19.04 -5.54 -13.15
N SER A 423 -20.32 -5.39 -12.86
CA SER A 423 -20.81 -4.26 -12.08
C SER A 423 -20.20 -4.32 -10.68
N ALA A 424 -19.04 -4.91 -10.66
CA ALA A 424 -18.20 -5.32 -9.61
C ALA A 424 -18.36 -4.41 -8.41
N GLY A 425 -19.30 -4.73 -7.58
CA GLY A 425 -19.45 -4.05 -6.32
C GLY A 425 -19.85 -2.59 -6.36
N GLY A 426 -20.38 -2.06 -7.48
CA GLY A 426 -20.77 -0.65 -7.57
C GLY A 426 -19.68 0.33 -7.98
N GLN A 427 -18.62 -0.14 -8.63
CA GLN A 427 -17.52 0.68 -9.15
C GLN A 427 -17.84 1.40 -10.46
N GLY A 428 -19.01 1.20 -11.05
CA GLY A 428 -19.39 1.77 -12.36
C GLY A 428 -19.44 3.29 -12.47
N PHE A 429 -19.12 4.03 -11.42
CA PHE A 429 -18.91 5.47 -11.43
C PHE A 429 -17.42 5.84 -11.24
N PHE A 430 -16.59 4.87 -10.86
CA PHE A 430 -15.17 5.04 -10.56
C PHE A 430 -14.32 4.61 -11.76
N ASP A 431 -14.41 3.35 -12.14
CA ASP A 431 -13.73 2.77 -13.30
C ASP A 431 -14.67 2.89 -14.51
N MET A 432 -14.70 4.04 -15.14
CA MET A 432 -15.61 4.26 -16.27
C MET A 432 -14.94 5.12 -17.34
N MET A 433 -14.82 4.56 -18.55
CA MET A 433 -14.24 5.23 -19.70
C MET A 433 -14.99 4.87 -20.99
N ILE A 434 -15.14 5.83 -21.90
CA ILE A 434 -15.53 5.61 -23.29
C ILE A 434 -14.74 6.55 -24.20
N GLY A 435 -14.32 6.07 -25.37
CA GLY A 435 -13.62 6.86 -26.36
C GLY A 435 -13.99 6.44 -27.78
N ALA A 436 -14.33 7.40 -28.63
CA ALA A 436 -14.61 7.21 -30.04
C ALA A 436 -13.32 7.37 -30.87
N SER A 437 -13.10 6.49 -31.85
CA SER A 437 -11.95 6.57 -32.74
C SER A 437 -11.93 7.88 -33.53
N ALA A 438 -10.78 8.55 -33.60
CA ALA A 438 -10.59 9.71 -34.44
C ALA A 438 -10.55 9.39 -35.96
N GLN A 439 -10.48 8.09 -36.34
CA GLN A 439 -10.32 7.64 -37.71
C GLN A 439 -11.59 6.98 -38.31
N ASN A 440 -12.42 6.35 -37.44
CA ASN A 440 -13.63 5.66 -37.86
C ASN A 440 -14.74 5.85 -36.83
N PRO A 441 -15.85 6.52 -37.20
CA PRO A 441 -16.92 6.84 -36.26
C PRO A 441 -17.61 5.60 -35.66
N ALA A 442 -17.52 4.41 -36.31
CA ALA A 442 -18.11 3.19 -35.80
C ALA A 442 -17.26 2.47 -34.75
N HIS A 443 -16.00 2.88 -34.60
CA HIS A 443 -15.08 2.24 -33.64
C HIS A 443 -15.11 2.95 -32.29
N VAL A 444 -15.34 2.19 -31.23
CA VAL A 444 -15.44 2.68 -29.85
C VAL A 444 -14.70 1.76 -28.89
N LEU A 445 -13.95 2.36 -27.97
CA LEU A 445 -13.40 1.72 -26.79
C LEU A 445 -14.24 2.11 -25.58
N TYR A 446 -14.56 1.13 -24.74
CA TYR A 446 -15.28 1.39 -23.50
C TYR A 446 -14.79 0.43 -22.39
N GLY A 447 -14.72 0.94 -21.19
CA GLY A 447 -14.15 0.20 -20.08
C GLY A 447 -14.82 0.53 -18.76
N LEU A 448 -14.85 -0.51 -17.92
CA LEU A 448 -15.06 -0.47 -16.48
C LEU A 448 -13.93 -1.26 -15.84
N THR A 449 -14.22 -2.39 -15.15
CA THR A 449 -13.18 -3.30 -14.64
C THR A 449 -12.44 -4.04 -15.77
N SER A 450 -13.00 -4.08 -16.95
CA SER A 450 -12.38 -4.64 -18.17
C SER A 450 -12.54 -3.69 -19.34
N LEU A 451 -11.65 -3.80 -20.33
CA LEU A 451 -11.68 -3.02 -21.56
C LEU A 451 -12.29 -3.79 -22.70
N TYR A 452 -13.11 -3.11 -23.48
CA TYR A 452 -13.81 -3.65 -24.66
C TYR A 452 -13.61 -2.74 -25.87
N ARG A 453 -13.58 -3.36 -27.05
CA ARG A 453 -13.51 -2.67 -28.34
C ARG A 453 -14.71 -3.06 -29.21
N SER A 454 -15.47 -2.09 -29.69
CA SER A 454 -16.50 -2.30 -30.70
C SER A 454 -16.07 -1.66 -32.03
N THR A 455 -16.33 -2.36 -33.12
CA THR A 455 -16.16 -1.88 -34.50
C THR A 455 -17.50 -1.65 -35.19
N GLU A 456 -18.60 -1.79 -34.46
CA GLU A 456 -19.99 -1.75 -34.96
C GLU A 456 -20.81 -0.74 -34.10
N GLU A 457 -20.35 0.52 -34.02
CA GLU A 457 -21.08 1.62 -33.40
C GLU A 457 -21.48 1.36 -31.92
N GLY A 458 -20.61 0.73 -31.18
CA GLY A 458 -20.85 0.42 -29.75
C GLY A 458 -21.63 -0.89 -29.52
N VAL A 459 -22.02 -1.61 -30.58
CA VAL A 459 -22.61 -2.95 -30.42
C VAL A 459 -21.59 -3.81 -29.66
N ALA A 460 -22.06 -4.37 -28.59
CA ALA A 460 -21.19 -5.09 -27.70
C ALA A 460 -21.45 -6.58 -27.78
N ASN A 461 -20.38 -7.36 -27.96
CA ASN A 461 -20.36 -8.79 -27.82
C ASN A 461 -19.32 -9.17 -26.78
N TYR A 462 -19.80 -9.60 -25.65
CA TYR A 462 -19.02 -9.86 -24.44
C TYR A 462 -17.73 -10.66 -24.65
N ARG A 463 -17.76 -11.77 -25.39
CA ARG A 463 -16.57 -12.62 -25.49
C ARG A 463 -15.58 -12.15 -26.54
N ASP A 464 -16.10 -11.54 -27.58
CA ASP A 464 -15.30 -11.22 -28.75
C ASP A 464 -14.71 -9.81 -28.70
N ASN A 465 -15.31 -8.95 -27.86
CA ASN A 465 -14.92 -7.55 -27.74
C ASN A 465 -14.01 -7.24 -26.53
N ALA A 466 -13.84 -8.18 -25.58
CA ALA A 466 -12.96 -7.98 -24.44
C ALA A 466 -11.48 -8.02 -24.87
N ILE A 467 -10.75 -6.94 -24.59
CA ILE A 467 -9.35 -6.76 -24.97
C ILE A 467 -8.43 -6.39 -23.79
N GLY A 468 -8.95 -6.34 -22.55
CA GLY A 468 -8.16 -6.03 -21.37
C GLY A 468 -8.92 -6.24 -20.06
N GLY A 469 -8.26 -6.05 -18.94
CA GLY A 469 -8.83 -6.18 -17.61
C GLY A 469 -9.03 -7.61 -17.15
N TYR A 470 -9.99 -7.89 -16.28
CA TYR A 470 -10.25 -9.23 -15.74
C TYR A 470 -10.55 -10.28 -16.81
N GLN A 471 -11.06 -9.88 -17.97
CA GLN A 471 -11.37 -10.80 -19.07
C GLN A 471 -10.15 -11.15 -19.92
N ARG A 472 -9.16 -10.27 -19.99
CA ARG A 472 -7.93 -10.40 -20.77
C ARG A 472 -6.76 -9.72 -20.05
N ASN A 473 -6.42 -10.19 -18.86
CA ASN A 473 -5.34 -9.65 -18.04
C ASN A 473 -3.94 -9.79 -18.68
N ASP A 474 -3.80 -10.57 -19.73
CA ASP A 474 -2.57 -10.67 -20.54
C ASP A 474 -2.33 -9.44 -21.43
N TRP A 475 -3.35 -8.61 -21.67
CA TRP A 475 -3.24 -7.40 -22.47
C TRP A 475 -3.03 -6.14 -21.64
N MET A 476 -3.79 -5.96 -20.56
CA MET A 476 -3.65 -4.85 -19.65
C MET A 476 -4.29 -5.15 -18.28
N HIS A 477 -3.90 -4.35 -17.29
CA HIS A 477 -4.49 -4.38 -15.95
C HIS A 477 -5.99 -4.07 -15.98
N CYS A 478 -6.68 -4.51 -14.92
CA CYS A 478 -8.10 -4.17 -14.73
C CYS A 478 -8.31 -2.71 -14.30
N ASP A 479 -9.57 -2.35 -14.12
CA ASP A 479 -10.04 -1.07 -13.57
C ASP A 479 -9.59 0.10 -14.44
N ILE A 480 -10.34 0.25 -15.58
CA ILE A 480 -10.00 1.19 -16.65
C ILE A 480 -10.46 2.60 -16.29
N GLN A 481 -9.52 3.54 -16.23
CA GLN A 481 -9.73 4.85 -15.66
C GLN A 481 -10.02 5.96 -16.68
N ASP A 482 -9.23 6.03 -17.76
CA ASP A 482 -9.34 7.13 -18.73
C ASP A 482 -8.66 6.78 -20.06
N ILE A 483 -8.96 7.61 -21.09
CA ILE A 483 -8.43 7.47 -22.46
C ILE A 483 -8.02 8.84 -23.01
N ALA A 484 -6.89 8.88 -23.70
CA ALA A 484 -6.49 10.01 -24.53
C ALA A 484 -6.33 9.56 -26.00
N ILE A 485 -6.97 10.27 -26.92
CA ILE A 485 -6.92 9.99 -28.35
C ILE A 485 -6.43 11.25 -29.07
N HIS A 486 -5.37 11.10 -29.85
CA HIS A 486 -4.89 12.18 -30.72
C HIS A 486 -5.51 12.04 -32.12
N PRO A 487 -5.82 13.14 -32.84
CA PRO A 487 -6.41 13.08 -34.19
C PRO A 487 -5.61 12.27 -35.22
N CYS A 488 -4.32 12.04 -34.99
CA CYS A 488 -3.52 11.13 -35.85
C CYS A 488 -3.84 9.64 -35.67
N GLY A 489 -4.60 9.27 -34.63
CA GLY A 489 -4.97 7.89 -34.27
C GLY A 489 -4.21 7.30 -33.10
N ASP A 490 -3.14 7.94 -32.65
CA ASP A 490 -2.42 7.55 -31.42
C ASP A 490 -3.38 7.55 -30.22
N THR A 491 -3.43 6.44 -29.46
CA THR A 491 -4.38 6.22 -28.38
C THR A 491 -3.66 5.70 -27.14
N TRP A 492 -3.95 6.30 -25.99
CA TRP A 492 -3.44 5.88 -24.69
C TRP A 492 -4.61 5.58 -23.75
N ILE A 493 -4.49 4.51 -22.99
CA ILE A 493 -5.45 4.13 -21.94
C ILE A 493 -4.70 4.02 -20.63
N CYS A 494 -5.24 4.60 -19.58
CA CYS A 494 -4.74 4.42 -18.23
C CYS A 494 -5.70 3.55 -17.40
N ASN A 495 -5.10 2.83 -16.43
CA ASN A 495 -5.77 1.90 -15.55
C ASN A 495 -5.04 1.86 -14.19
N ASP A 496 -5.47 0.98 -13.29
CA ASP A 496 -4.85 0.84 -11.98
C ASP A 496 -3.41 0.30 -12.03
N GLY A 497 -2.96 -0.25 -13.14
CA GLY A 497 -1.60 -0.77 -13.32
C GLY A 497 -0.63 0.14 -14.06
N GLY A 498 -1.12 1.16 -14.78
CA GLY A 498 -0.29 2.07 -15.55
C GLY A 498 -0.93 2.63 -16.80
N ILE A 499 -0.16 2.74 -17.89
CA ILE A 499 -0.60 3.30 -19.17
C ILE A 499 -0.26 2.35 -20.32
N LYS A 500 -1.22 2.14 -21.23
CA LYS A 500 -1.05 1.42 -22.49
C LYS A 500 -1.18 2.37 -23.67
N TYR A 501 -0.40 2.12 -24.71
CA TYR A 501 -0.37 2.88 -25.96
C TYR A 501 -0.68 1.99 -27.16
N SER A 502 -1.44 2.51 -28.12
CA SER A 502 -1.77 1.85 -29.37
C SER A 502 -1.78 2.86 -30.54
N ARG A 503 -1.36 2.41 -31.74
CA ARG A 503 -1.50 3.14 -33.01
C ARG A 503 -2.66 2.66 -33.86
N ASP A 504 -3.25 1.53 -33.50
CA ASP A 504 -4.33 0.87 -34.26
C ASP A 504 -5.63 0.80 -33.47
N PHE A 505 -5.80 1.72 -32.51
CA PHE A 505 -6.98 1.74 -31.65
C PHE A 505 -7.23 0.39 -30.95
N PHE A 506 -6.14 -0.20 -30.43
CA PHE A 506 -6.13 -1.51 -29.76
C PHE A 506 -6.72 -2.66 -30.57
N GLU A 507 -6.49 -2.65 -31.90
CA GLU A 507 -6.73 -3.84 -32.73
C GLU A 507 -5.72 -4.94 -32.39
N THR A 508 -4.50 -4.55 -32.07
CA THR A 508 -3.46 -5.40 -31.52
C THR A 508 -3.16 -5.02 -30.07
N LYS A 509 -2.44 -5.89 -29.36
CA LYS A 509 -2.01 -5.62 -27.99
C LYS A 509 -1.19 -4.33 -27.92
N GLY A 510 -1.61 -3.43 -27.04
CA GLY A 510 -0.90 -2.17 -26.79
C GLY A 510 0.46 -2.35 -26.10
N GLU A 511 1.25 -1.30 -26.15
CA GLU A 511 2.58 -1.23 -25.53
C GLU A 511 2.51 -0.56 -24.13
N ASP A 512 3.36 -1.01 -23.21
CA ASP A 512 3.52 -0.39 -21.88
C ASP A 512 4.18 0.98 -22.00
N ARG A 513 3.59 2.00 -21.37
CA ARG A 513 4.02 3.39 -21.44
C ARG A 513 3.95 4.10 -20.07
N TYR A 514 4.54 3.49 -19.03
CA TYR A 514 4.51 4.03 -17.66
C TYR A 514 5.89 4.13 -16.98
N ASP A 515 6.99 4.02 -17.75
CA ASP A 515 8.35 4.13 -17.20
C ASP A 515 8.59 5.50 -16.57
N GLY A 516 8.99 5.51 -15.30
CA GLY A 516 9.23 6.73 -14.54
C GLY A 516 8.03 7.23 -13.71
N ILE A 517 6.83 6.65 -13.86
CA ILE A 517 5.72 6.95 -12.96
C ILE A 517 5.90 6.13 -11.67
N TYR A 518 6.38 6.76 -10.62
CA TYR A 518 6.78 6.10 -9.36
C TYR A 518 5.73 6.19 -8.25
N ALA A 519 4.65 6.93 -8.45
CA ALA A 519 3.69 7.32 -7.40
C ALA A 519 2.72 6.20 -7.03
N SER A 520 3.24 4.98 -6.74
CA SER A 520 2.49 3.87 -6.18
C SER A 520 2.16 4.13 -4.71
N ASP A 521 0.95 3.76 -4.27
CA ASP A 521 0.52 3.86 -2.88
C ASP A 521 0.99 2.65 -2.07
N TYR A 522 2.03 2.83 -1.27
CA TYR A 522 2.57 1.80 -0.40
C TYR A 522 1.88 1.77 0.96
N GLN A 523 1.51 0.57 1.40
CA GLN A 523 0.83 0.33 2.68
C GLN A 523 1.76 -0.10 3.81
N GLY A 524 2.99 -0.48 3.50
CA GLY A 524 4.02 -0.86 4.45
C GLY A 524 5.35 -1.16 3.78
N LEU A 525 6.39 -1.36 4.58
CA LEU A 525 7.77 -1.54 4.11
C LEU A 525 8.57 -2.43 5.05
N GLY A 526 9.16 -3.48 4.53
CA GLY A 526 10.22 -4.24 5.15
C GLY A 526 11.56 -3.94 4.48
N VAL A 527 12.62 -3.81 5.29
CA VAL A 527 13.99 -3.52 4.81
C VAL A 527 14.94 -4.55 5.38
N GLY A 528 15.81 -5.07 4.53
CA GLY A 528 16.88 -5.97 4.93
C GLY A 528 17.87 -5.29 5.89
N TRP A 529 18.50 -6.08 6.77
CA TRP A 529 19.44 -5.52 7.74
C TRP A 529 20.86 -5.40 7.17
N ASN A 530 21.36 -6.51 6.63
CA ASN A 530 22.72 -6.60 6.08
C ASN A 530 22.77 -6.73 4.55
N GLU A 531 21.65 -6.82 3.90
CA GLU A 531 21.49 -6.84 2.44
C GLU A 531 20.49 -5.77 2.03
N ASP A 532 20.74 -5.19 0.87
CA ASP A 532 19.88 -4.14 0.33
C ASP A 532 18.70 -4.76 -0.43
N VAL A 533 17.72 -5.18 0.34
CA VAL A 533 16.46 -5.76 -0.13
C VAL A 533 15.31 -5.04 0.57
N MET A 534 14.27 -4.70 -0.17
CA MET A 534 13.03 -4.12 0.33
C MET A 534 11.85 -4.96 -0.14
N ALA A 535 10.90 -5.20 0.75
CA ALA A 535 9.63 -5.85 0.47
C ALA A 535 8.49 -4.90 0.83
N ALA A 536 7.60 -4.61 -0.10
CA ALA A 536 6.55 -3.62 0.11
C ALA A 536 5.26 -3.99 -0.61
N GLY A 537 4.13 -3.88 0.09
CA GLY A 537 2.79 -4.07 -0.47
C GLY A 537 2.21 -2.74 -0.97
N ARG A 538 1.43 -2.79 -2.03
CA ARG A 538 0.86 -1.63 -2.70
C ARG A 538 -0.65 -1.74 -2.81
N TRP A 539 -1.30 -0.61 -2.75
CA TRP A 539 -2.71 -0.48 -3.09
C TRP A 539 -2.91 -0.75 -4.59
N HIS A 540 -3.91 -1.55 -4.96
CA HIS A 540 -4.27 -2.00 -6.33
C HIS A 540 -3.22 -2.85 -7.07
N ASN A 541 -1.94 -2.76 -6.72
CA ASN A 541 -0.84 -3.24 -7.54
C ASN A 541 -0.08 -4.42 -6.94
N GLY A 542 -0.55 -4.97 -5.81
CA GLY A 542 0.04 -6.12 -5.14
C GLY A 542 1.46 -5.85 -4.64
N ASP A 543 2.17 -6.92 -4.35
CA ASP A 543 3.43 -6.91 -3.63
C ASP A 543 4.63 -6.86 -4.55
N VAL A 544 5.66 -6.13 -4.12
CA VAL A 544 6.92 -6.03 -4.85
C VAL A 544 8.13 -6.21 -3.96
N VAL A 545 9.19 -6.71 -4.58
CA VAL A 545 10.52 -6.76 -4.00
C VAL A 545 11.47 -5.89 -4.84
N HIS A 546 12.21 -5.05 -4.13
CA HIS A 546 13.33 -4.27 -4.67
C HIS A 546 14.62 -4.80 -4.07
N ALA A 547 15.69 -4.82 -4.85
CA ALA A 547 17.03 -5.11 -4.35
C ALA A 547 18.07 -4.29 -5.12
N ALA A 548 19.18 -3.96 -4.48
CA ALA A 548 20.25 -3.23 -5.15
C ALA A 548 20.79 -3.97 -6.40
N THR A 549 20.77 -5.29 -6.37
CA THR A 549 21.20 -6.13 -7.50
C THR A 549 20.22 -6.12 -8.68
N TYR A 550 18.96 -5.69 -8.47
CA TYR A 550 17.96 -5.59 -9.54
C TYR A 550 18.13 -4.31 -10.38
N GLY A 551 18.98 -3.40 -9.94
CA GLY A 551 19.19 -2.09 -10.54
C GLY A 551 18.22 -1.02 -10.05
N GLU A 552 18.62 0.23 -10.18
CA GLU A 552 17.89 1.37 -9.66
C GLU A 552 16.48 1.47 -10.26
N GLY A 553 15.48 1.63 -9.40
CA GLY A 553 14.08 1.81 -9.77
C GLY A 553 13.38 0.56 -10.32
N ASN A 554 14.06 -0.59 -10.39
CA ASN A 554 13.44 -1.84 -10.80
C ASN A 554 12.86 -2.60 -9.61
N SER A 555 11.75 -3.31 -9.86
CA SER A 555 11.12 -4.20 -8.88
C SER A 555 10.56 -5.46 -9.52
N VAL A 556 10.41 -6.50 -8.72
CA VAL A 556 9.76 -7.75 -9.11
C VAL A 556 8.44 -7.87 -8.37
N HIS A 557 7.35 -8.01 -9.11
CA HIS A 557 6.02 -8.31 -8.59
C HIS A 557 5.95 -9.77 -8.15
N VAL A 558 5.45 -10.03 -6.96
CA VAL A 558 5.43 -11.37 -6.35
C VAL A 558 4.04 -11.88 -6.01
N GLY A 559 3.00 -11.18 -6.41
CA GLY A 559 1.61 -11.52 -6.13
C GLY A 559 0.95 -10.49 -5.22
N GLY A 560 -0.01 -10.95 -4.42
CA GLY A 560 -0.78 -10.08 -3.54
C GLY A 560 -1.90 -9.33 -4.24
N VAL A 561 -2.70 -8.61 -3.46
CA VAL A 561 -3.84 -7.85 -3.95
C VAL A 561 -3.83 -6.41 -3.44
N GLU A 562 -4.22 -6.19 -2.19
CA GLU A 562 -4.37 -4.85 -1.62
C GLU A 562 -4.03 -4.85 -0.13
N ILE A 563 -3.57 -3.71 0.38
CA ILE A 563 -3.38 -3.45 1.82
C ILE A 563 -2.39 -4.44 2.48
N ALA A 564 -1.40 -4.90 1.75
CA ALA A 564 -0.35 -5.75 2.31
C ALA A 564 0.79 -4.92 2.89
N THR A 565 1.41 -5.51 3.89
CA THR A 565 2.73 -5.06 4.36
C THR A 565 3.76 -6.15 4.06
N GLY A 566 4.95 -5.73 3.65
CA GLY A 566 6.06 -6.65 3.37
C GLY A 566 7.06 -6.66 4.52
N TYR A 567 7.72 -7.82 4.70
CA TYR A 567 8.78 -8.03 5.67
C TYR A 567 9.97 -8.71 5.01
N VAL A 568 11.17 -8.33 5.42
CA VAL A 568 12.41 -9.01 5.06
C VAL A 568 12.89 -9.79 6.28
N MET A 569 12.99 -11.11 6.15
CA MET A 569 13.28 -11.98 7.28
C MET A 569 14.74 -11.84 7.72
N LYS A 570 14.98 -11.95 9.02
CA LYS A 570 16.34 -11.75 9.58
C LYS A 570 17.24 -12.98 9.38
N SER A 571 16.65 -14.18 9.32
CA SER A 571 17.35 -15.43 9.06
C SER A 571 17.94 -15.50 7.65
N ASN A 572 17.26 -14.94 6.69
CA ASN A 572 17.65 -14.86 5.29
C ASN A 572 17.07 -13.58 4.66
N PRO A 573 17.87 -12.57 4.34
CA PRO A 573 17.39 -11.30 3.78
C PRO A 573 16.79 -11.41 2.37
N TRP A 574 16.92 -12.56 1.72
CA TRP A 574 16.24 -12.88 0.46
C TRP A 574 14.91 -13.61 0.66
N LYS A 575 14.58 -13.97 1.91
CA LYS A 575 13.27 -14.49 2.29
C LYS A 575 12.38 -13.31 2.68
N VAL A 576 11.32 -13.12 1.92
CA VAL A 576 10.34 -12.05 2.12
C VAL A 576 8.98 -12.64 2.44
N TYR A 577 8.23 -11.95 3.26
CA TYR A 577 6.87 -12.32 3.64
C TYR A 577 5.93 -11.14 3.39
N PHE A 578 4.72 -11.43 2.96
CA PHE A 578 3.65 -10.45 2.77
C PHE A 578 2.38 -10.89 3.49
N THR A 579 1.61 -9.93 4.01
CA THR A 579 0.43 -10.23 4.84
C THR A 579 -0.76 -10.80 4.06
N ASP A 580 -0.75 -10.71 2.75
CA ASP A 580 -1.82 -11.22 1.85
C ASP A 580 -1.31 -12.24 0.81
N ALA A 581 -0.03 -12.55 0.84
CA ALA A 581 0.60 -13.54 -0.01
C ALA A 581 1.50 -14.47 0.80
N SER A 582 1.90 -15.58 0.21
CA SER A 582 2.82 -16.51 0.84
C SER A 582 4.26 -15.96 0.83
N THR A 583 5.09 -16.55 1.69
CA THR A 583 6.53 -16.30 1.71
C THR A 583 7.18 -16.62 0.36
N ARG A 584 8.17 -15.81 -0.02
CA ARG A 584 9.00 -16.02 -1.20
C ARG A 584 10.47 -16.01 -0.81
N ILE A 585 11.27 -16.85 -1.45
CA ILE A 585 12.73 -16.74 -1.45
C ILE A 585 13.12 -16.13 -2.80
N MET A 586 13.59 -14.90 -2.74
CA MET A 586 13.94 -14.12 -3.92
C MET A 586 15.35 -14.48 -4.40
N PRO A 587 15.57 -14.56 -5.72
CA PRO A 587 16.91 -14.71 -6.27
C PRO A 587 17.73 -13.42 -6.09
N ARG A 588 19.06 -13.55 -6.09
CA ARG A 588 19.95 -12.38 -6.06
C ARG A 588 19.93 -11.60 -7.37
N GLU A 589 19.79 -12.30 -8.48
CA GLU A 589 19.61 -11.70 -9.81
C GLU A 589 18.12 -11.72 -10.15
N MET A 590 17.63 -10.65 -10.77
CA MET A 590 16.19 -10.43 -11.01
C MET A 590 15.55 -11.53 -11.86
N ASP A 591 16.31 -12.14 -12.79
CA ASP A 591 15.91 -13.25 -13.66
C ASP A 591 16.14 -14.65 -13.06
N GLY A 592 16.62 -14.73 -11.82
CA GLY A 592 16.76 -16.01 -11.11
C GLY A 592 15.41 -16.61 -10.74
N THR A 593 15.40 -17.87 -10.34
CA THR A 593 14.18 -18.57 -9.93
C THR A 593 13.66 -18.07 -8.58
N ILE A 594 12.41 -17.66 -8.52
CA ILE A 594 11.70 -17.36 -7.26
C ILE A 594 11.21 -18.68 -6.67
N GLU A 595 11.63 -18.99 -5.44
CA GLU A 595 11.13 -20.15 -4.72
C GLU A 595 9.95 -19.70 -3.84
N SER A 596 8.83 -20.42 -3.95
CA SER A 596 7.70 -20.27 -3.05
C SER A 596 7.90 -21.15 -1.85
N ASP A 597 8.09 -20.57 -0.67
CA ASP A 597 8.04 -21.30 0.57
C ASP A 597 6.61 -21.14 1.12
N VAL A 598 5.90 -22.26 1.19
CA VAL A 598 4.53 -22.25 1.67
C VAL A 598 4.55 -22.14 3.19
N TRP A 599 4.56 -20.92 3.66
CA TRP A 599 4.17 -20.66 5.04
C TRP A 599 2.65 -20.72 5.12
N THR A 600 2.17 -21.81 5.62
CA THR A 600 0.83 -21.84 6.18
C THR A 600 0.98 -21.33 7.60
N TRP A 601 0.83 -20.03 7.80
CA TRP A 601 0.74 -19.44 9.12
C TRP A 601 -0.35 -20.10 9.98
N PHE A 602 -1.30 -20.73 9.34
CA PHE A 602 -2.36 -21.51 9.94
C PHE A 602 -2.74 -22.65 9.00
N SER A 603 -3.14 -23.78 9.56
CA SER A 603 -3.52 -24.98 8.82
C SER A 603 -4.48 -24.69 7.66
N ASP A 604 -4.53 -25.59 6.67
CA ASP A 604 -5.45 -25.57 5.52
C ASP A 604 -6.92 -25.30 5.84
N GLU A 605 -7.28 -25.34 7.12
CA GLU A 605 -8.63 -25.09 7.64
C GLU A 605 -8.94 -23.61 7.89
N LYS A 606 -7.93 -22.72 7.88
CA LYS A 606 -8.18 -21.29 8.08
C LYS A 606 -8.15 -20.52 6.76
N PRO A 607 -9.17 -19.69 6.49
CA PRO A 607 -9.26 -18.99 5.23
C PRO A 607 -8.18 -17.90 5.11
N TYR A 608 -7.77 -17.65 3.88
CA TYR A 608 -6.76 -16.71 3.41
C TYR A 608 -6.75 -15.30 4.05
N GLU A 609 -7.88 -14.86 4.63
CA GLU A 609 -8.02 -13.56 5.32
C GLU A 609 -7.59 -13.58 6.79
N SER A 610 -7.37 -14.75 7.36
CA SER A 610 -6.93 -14.86 8.75
C SER A 610 -5.51 -14.33 8.98
N LEU A 611 -4.77 -14.11 7.92
CA LEU A 611 -3.35 -13.73 7.95
C LEU A 611 -3.11 -12.21 7.88
N ARG A 612 -4.10 -11.37 8.03
CA ARG A 612 -3.90 -9.92 8.02
C ARG A 612 -3.26 -9.45 9.31
N ILE A 613 -1.95 -9.56 9.34
CA ILE A 613 -1.12 -8.90 10.34
C ILE A 613 -1.07 -7.43 9.93
N ASN A 614 -1.72 -6.56 10.68
CA ASN A 614 -1.57 -5.11 10.51
C ASN A 614 -0.38 -4.57 11.32
N GLY A 615 0.29 -5.45 12.08
CA GLY A 615 1.40 -5.11 12.93
C GLY A 615 2.74 -5.48 12.33
N GLU A 616 3.74 -5.40 13.17
CA GLU A 616 5.10 -5.79 12.88
C GLU A 616 5.28 -7.32 13.03
N ILE A 617 6.30 -7.90 12.40
CA ILE A 617 6.89 -9.17 12.85
C ILE A 617 8.07 -8.79 13.72
N ALA A 618 7.94 -8.97 15.05
CA ALA A 618 9.06 -8.74 15.93
C ALA A 618 9.96 -9.98 16.00
N THR A 619 11.23 -9.79 15.74
CA THR A 619 12.24 -10.85 15.81
C THR A 619 13.08 -10.67 17.08
N ASP A 620 13.29 -11.76 17.84
CA ASP A 620 14.22 -11.73 18.98
C ASP A 620 15.64 -11.36 18.47
N PRO A 621 16.26 -10.30 18.96
CA PRO A 621 17.56 -9.84 18.47
C PRO A 621 18.73 -10.84 18.70
N ARG A 622 18.50 -11.93 19.44
CA ARG A 622 19.46 -13.04 19.62
C ARG A 622 19.28 -14.16 18.60
N TYR A 623 18.02 -14.44 18.20
CA TYR A 623 17.66 -15.65 17.44
C TYR A 623 16.71 -15.28 16.29
N ALA A 624 17.21 -15.38 15.06
CA ALA A 624 16.45 -14.94 13.90
C ALA A 624 15.18 -15.76 13.61
N LEU A 625 15.12 -17.01 14.09
CA LEU A 625 13.94 -17.86 13.92
C LEU A 625 12.87 -17.67 15.02
N LYS A 626 13.20 -16.92 16.09
CA LYS A 626 12.23 -16.60 17.12
C LYS A 626 11.49 -15.31 16.75
N VAL A 627 10.20 -15.43 16.45
CA VAL A 627 9.37 -14.30 16.03
C VAL A 627 8.08 -14.24 16.85
N PHE A 628 7.65 -13.02 17.15
CA PHE A 628 6.36 -12.71 17.74
C PHE A 628 5.51 -11.97 16.74
N LEU A 629 4.23 -12.30 16.69
CA LEU A 629 3.26 -11.63 15.85
C LEU A 629 1.86 -11.71 16.46
N GLN A 630 0.96 -10.93 15.86
CA GLN A 630 -0.44 -10.86 16.23
C GLN A 630 -1.32 -11.51 15.16
N ASP A 631 -2.39 -12.19 15.59
CA ASP A 631 -3.45 -12.68 14.71
C ASP A 631 -4.75 -11.91 14.93
N MET A 632 -5.12 -11.08 13.94
CA MET A 632 -6.36 -10.31 13.97
C MET A 632 -7.62 -11.17 13.98
N THR A 633 -7.57 -12.41 13.53
CA THR A 633 -8.72 -13.29 13.43
C THR A 633 -8.98 -14.12 14.69
N ASP A 634 -7.96 -14.25 15.55
CA ASP A 634 -8.10 -14.87 16.85
C ASP A 634 -8.19 -13.81 17.96
N ASN A 635 -9.15 -12.93 17.84
CA ASN A 635 -9.43 -11.89 18.81
C ASN A 635 -8.20 -11.06 19.22
N TRP A 636 -7.33 -10.72 18.23
CA TRP A 636 -6.08 -9.99 18.43
C TRP A 636 -5.09 -10.71 19.36
N ALA A 637 -5.04 -12.03 19.30
CA ALA A 637 -4.12 -12.80 20.10
C ALA A 637 -2.66 -12.67 19.63
N GLY A 638 -1.73 -12.76 20.57
CA GLY A 638 -0.29 -12.80 20.30
C GLY A 638 0.23 -14.23 20.20
N TYR A 639 1.09 -14.46 19.22
CA TYR A 639 1.68 -15.75 18.91
C TYR A 639 3.20 -15.68 18.86
N LEU A 640 3.84 -16.71 19.40
CA LEU A 640 5.28 -16.89 19.37
C LEU A 640 5.64 -18.10 18.52
N SER A 641 6.67 -17.95 17.70
CA SER A 641 7.29 -19.03 16.91
C SER A 641 8.76 -19.14 17.24
N TYR A 642 9.32 -20.36 17.15
CA TYR A 642 10.75 -20.65 17.29
C TYR A 642 11.38 -21.21 16.01
N ASP A 643 10.61 -21.35 14.96
CA ASP A 643 10.97 -21.90 13.65
C ASP A 643 10.60 -20.96 12.50
N GLU A 644 10.62 -19.64 12.81
CA GLU A 644 10.30 -18.56 11.86
C GLU A 644 8.92 -18.76 11.20
N GLY A 645 7.92 -19.24 11.97
CA GLY A 645 6.54 -19.35 11.56
C GLY A 645 6.10 -20.69 10.97
N ALA A 646 6.97 -21.72 10.98
CA ALA A 646 6.54 -23.06 10.62
C ALA A 646 5.56 -23.64 11.67
N SER A 647 5.70 -23.21 12.93
CA SER A 647 4.75 -23.49 14.01
C SER A 647 4.54 -22.29 14.92
N PHE A 648 3.38 -22.21 15.56
CA PHE A 648 3.02 -21.10 16.45
C PHE A 648 2.40 -21.58 17.76
N GLN A 649 2.72 -20.86 18.82
CA GLN A 649 2.09 -21.01 20.13
C GLN A 649 1.39 -19.72 20.50
N LYS A 650 0.09 -19.77 20.84
CA LYS A 650 -0.62 -18.65 21.44
C LYS A 650 -0.05 -18.38 22.83
N VAL A 651 0.43 -17.17 23.05
CA VAL A 651 1.07 -16.74 24.32
C VAL A 651 0.39 -15.54 24.96
N PHE A 652 -0.44 -14.81 24.23
CA PHE A 652 -1.07 -13.60 24.70
C PHE A 652 -2.52 -13.50 24.20
N ASP A 653 -3.41 -13.09 25.09
CA ASP A 653 -4.79 -12.75 24.77
C ASP A 653 -5.06 -11.31 25.25
N SER A 654 -5.45 -10.44 24.35
CA SER A 654 -5.71 -9.03 24.62
C SER A 654 -7.16 -8.75 25.05
N ASP A 655 -7.98 -9.77 25.27
CA ASP A 655 -9.42 -9.65 25.51
C ASP A 655 -10.15 -8.84 24.40
N GLY A 656 -9.65 -8.91 23.17
CA GLY A 656 -10.20 -8.21 22.01
C GLY A 656 -9.69 -6.80 21.79
N GLU A 657 -8.74 -6.34 22.58
CA GLU A 657 -8.06 -5.08 22.33
C GLU A 657 -7.12 -5.19 21.11
N GLU A 658 -7.27 -4.28 20.15
CA GLU A 658 -6.39 -4.20 18.99
C GLU A 658 -5.00 -3.74 19.41
N PHE A 659 -3.97 -4.41 18.89
CA PHE A 659 -2.58 -3.96 19.00
C PHE A 659 -1.83 -4.23 17.71
N TYR A 660 -0.93 -3.33 17.34
CA TYR A 660 -0.23 -3.36 16.05
C TYR A 660 1.28 -3.24 16.18
N ASN A 661 1.75 -2.91 17.40
CA ASN A 661 3.15 -2.62 17.62
C ASN A 661 3.64 -3.37 18.87
N TYR A 662 4.73 -4.09 18.69
CA TYR A 662 5.41 -4.85 19.73
C TYR A 662 6.89 -4.93 19.42
N GLU A 663 7.73 -4.94 20.46
CA GLU A 663 9.17 -4.84 20.32
C GLU A 663 9.90 -5.65 21.38
N PHE A 664 10.94 -6.40 20.97
CA PHE A 664 11.92 -7.00 21.86
C PHE A 664 12.99 -5.97 22.24
N ALA A 665 13.27 -5.81 23.52
CA ALA A 665 14.36 -4.96 23.95
C ALA A 665 15.72 -5.57 23.54
N ARG A 666 16.61 -4.77 22.93
CA ARG A 666 17.90 -5.26 22.42
C ARG A 666 18.86 -5.64 23.53
N THR A 667 18.87 -4.89 24.64
CA THR A 667 19.77 -5.13 25.77
C THR A 667 19.35 -6.35 26.60
N ASN A 668 18.05 -6.59 26.71
CA ASN A 668 17.46 -7.74 27.38
C ASN A 668 16.26 -8.27 26.60
N PRO A 669 16.47 -9.18 25.62
CA PRO A 669 15.38 -9.68 24.79
C PRO A 669 14.39 -10.63 25.49
N ASP A 670 14.54 -10.90 26.79
CA ASP A 670 13.49 -11.52 27.59
C ASP A 670 12.39 -10.50 27.92
N ARG A 671 12.68 -9.21 27.74
CA ARG A 671 11.73 -8.13 27.83
C ARG A 671 11.10 -7.84 26.47
N VAL A 672 9.77 -7.93 26.42
CA VAL A 672 8.96 -7.67 25.24
C VAL A 672 7.84 -6.70 25.64
N TYR A 673 7.61 -5.69 24.82
CA TYR A 673 6.54 -4.71 25.02
C TYR A 673 5.51 -4.85 23.90
N ILE A 674 4.22 -4.72 24.25
CA ILE A 674 3.10 -4.66 23.32
C ILE A 674 2.33 -3.36 23.61
N ALA A 675 2.16 -2.53 22.58
CA ALA A 675 1.32 -1.33 22.65
C ALA A 675 -0.03 -1.60 21.98
N GLY A 676 -1.09 -1.57 22.75
CA GLY A 676 -2.47 -1.66 22.30
C GLY A 676 -3.13 -0.30 22.14
N CYS A 677 -4.42 -0.31 21.88
CA CYS A 677 -5.21 0.91 21.77
C CYS A 677 -5.33 1.65 23.09
N TRP A 678 -5.45 0.91 24.19
CA TRP A 678 -5.65 1.47 25.52
C TRP A 678 -4.60 1.04 26.53
N ASN A 679 -3.98 -0.11 26.33
CA ASN A 679 -3.09 -0.72 27.29
C ASN A 679 -1.68 -0.88 26.71
N LEU A 680 -0.70 -0.89 27.61
CA LEU A 680 0.67 -1.32 27.34
C LEU A 680 0.92 -2.57 28.18
N TRP A 681 1.45 -3.60 27.56
CA TRP A 681 1.85 -4.84 28.23
C TRP A 681 3.34 -5.07 28.12
N ARG A 682 3.85 -5.78 29.10
CA ARG A 682 5.25 -6.17 29.18
C ARG A 682 5.38 -7.64 29.53
N SER A 683 6.34 -8.28 28.91
CA SER A 683 6.87 -9.59 29.27
C SER A 683 8.28 -9.44 29.83
N ASP A 684 8.68 -10.28 30.79
CA ASP A 684 10.03 -10.42 31.32
C ASP A 684 10.56 -11.87 31.10
N ASP A 685 9.87 -12.70 30.31
CA ASP A 685 10.20 -14.10 30.05
C ASP A 685 10.31 -14.43 28.54
N GLY A 686 10.64 -13.44 27.73
CA GLY A 686 10.82 -13.61 26.29
C GLY A 686 9.54 -13.75 25.48
N GLY A 687 8.43 -13.22 26.01
CA GLY A 687 7.14 -13.19 25.32
C GLY A 687 6.21 -14.36 25.65
N HIS A 688 6.47 -15.11 26.71
CA HIS A 688 5.60 -16.23 27.13
C HIS A 688 4.44 -15.79 27.98
N THR A 689 4.67 -14.84 28.90
CA THR A 689 3.63 -14.26 29.75
C THR A 689 3.71 -12.75 29.72
N PHE A 690 2.56 -12.10 29.81
CA PHE A 690 2.46 -10.65 29.75
C PHE A 690 1.64 -10.13 30.93
N TYR A 691 1.98 -8.96 31.39
CA TYR A 691 1.24 -8.20 32.40
C TYR A 691 1.12 -6.74 31.98
N GLU A 692 0.05 -6.08 32.45
CA GLU A 692 -0.21 -4.68 32.16
C GLU A 692 0.80 -3.76 32.86
N CYS A 693 1.32 -2.80 32.10
CA CYS A 693 2.08 -1.69 32.65
C CYS A 693 1.16 -0.58 33.16
N THR A 694 1.73 0.36 33.91
CA THR A 694 1.04 1.62 34.23
C THR A 694 0.70 2.35 32.93
N GLN A 695 -0.47 2.96 32.85
CA GLN A 695 -0.94 3.67 31.67
C GLN A 695 -0.04 4.87 31.32
N PRO A 696 0.51 4.92 30.09
CA PRO A 696 1.38 6.02 29.65
C PRO A 696 0.60 7.34 29.45
N PHE A 697 -0.69 7.25 29.18
CA PHE A 697 -1.58 8.39 29.00
C PHE A 697 -2.81 8.25 29.87
N ARG A 698 -3.31 9.37 30.40
CA ARG A 698 -4.61 9.38 31.06
C ARG A 698 -5.68 9.24 29.98
N ILE A 699 -6.31 8.09 29.91
CA ILE A 699 -7.45 7.84 29.03
C ILE A 699 -8.65 8.54 29.65
N THR A 700 -9.12 9.60 28.99
CA THR A 700 -10.31 10.36 29.41
C THR A 700 -11.51 10.08 28.53
N ASP A 701 -11.30 9.41 27.42
CA ASP A 701 -12.28 9.22 26.33
C ASP A 701 -12.24 7.76 25.84
N ASP A 702 -13.39 7.26 25.38
CA ASP A 702 -13.51 5.91 24.80
C ASP A 702 -12.97 5.82 23.35
N TYR A 703 -11.93 6.60 23.01
CA TYR A 703 -11.31 6.58 21.70
C TYR A 703 -10.33 5.42 21.56
N ILE A 704 -10.23 4.87 20.37
CA ILE A 704 -9.13 3.99 20.00
C ILE A 704 -7.89 4.88 19.86
N HIS A 705 -6.95 4.73 20.76
CA HIS A 705 -5.66 5.37 20.72
C HIS A 705 -4.67 4.39 20.09
N TYR A 706 -4.09 4.75 18.94
CA TYR A 706 -3.03 3.96 18.33
C TYR A 706 -1.72 4.26 19.08
N ASN A 707 -1.43 3.46 20.07
CA ASN A 707 -0.16 3.56 20.80
C ASN A 707 0.94 2.85 20.01
N LYS A 708 2.12 3.45 19.98
CA LYS A 708 3.36 2.81 19.51
C LYS A 708 4.38 2.88 20.64
N VAL A 709 4.99 1.74 20.95
CA VAL A 709 6.14 1.68 21.87
C VAL A 709 7.44 1.70 21.09
N VAL A 710 8.43 2.42 21.58
CA VAL A 710 9.79 2.46 21.06
C VAL A 710 10.73 2.21 22.23
N VAL A 711 11.53 1.16 22.14
CA VAL A 711 12.51 0.80 23.17
C VAL A 711 13.87 1.39 22.81
N ASN A 712 14.54 2.02 23.74
CA ASN A 712 15.88 2.51 23.52
C ASN A 712 16.83 1.32 23.21
N PRO A 713 17.60 1.36 22.09
CA PRO A 713 18.50 0.27 21.73
C PRO A 713 19.59 -0.06 22.77
N ASN A 714 19.84 0.83 23.71
CA ASN A 714 20.87 0.67 24.76
C ASN A 714 20.31 0.49 26.18
N ASP A 715 18.98 0.58 26.36
CA ASP A 715 18.36 0.53 27.69
C ASP A 715 16.94 -0.04 27.59
N GLU A 716 16.77 -1.26 28.07
CA GLU A 716 15.47 -1.95 28.07
C GLU A 716 14.38 -1.32 28.94
N ASP A 717 14.77 -0.46 29.89
CA ASP A 717 13.88 0.27 30.79
C ASP A 717 13.48 1.66 30.28
N HIS A 718 14.21 2.15 29.26
CA HIS A 718 13.92 3.44 28.65
C HIS A 718 12.99 3.27 27.43
N LEU A 719 11.76 3.75 27.56
CA LEU A 719 10.70 3.61 26.60
C LEU A 719 10.09 4.95 26.20
N LEU A 720 9.70 5.06 24.93
CA LEU A 720 8.76 6.07 24.47
C LEU A 720 7.47 5.40 24.02
N VAL A 721 6.35 6.01 24.38
CA VAL A 721 5.03 5.60 23.86
C VAL A 721 4.40 6.80 23.17
N VAL A 722 3.96 6.58 21.92
CA VAL A 722 3.33 7.58 21.06
C VAL A 722 1.83 7.34 21.01
N CYS A 723 1.04 8.39 21.25
CA CYS A 723 -0.40 8.40 21.01
C CYS A 723 -0.68 9.19 19.73
N ASN A 724 -0.97 8.49 18.62
CA ASN A 724 -1.16 9.11 17.30
C ASN A 724 -2.39 10.01 17.21
N ASP A 725 -3.39 9.81 18.10
CA ASP A 725 -4.63 10.58 18.10
C ASP A 725 -4.50 11.94 18.73
N ARG A 726 -3.37 12.20 19.40
CA ARG A 726 -3.13 13.45 20.12
C ARG A 726 -1.90 14.17 19.61
N TYR A 727 -1.99 15.49 19.60
CA TYR A 727 -0.90 16.35 19.19
C TYR A 727 0.19 16.38 20.25
N GLY A 728 1.42 16.13 19.80
CA GLY A 728 2.59 16.13 20.66
C GLY A 728 2.52 15.11 21.80
N ALA A 729 1.69 14.10 21.71
CA ALA A 729 1.50 13.16 22.82
C ALA A 729 2.53 12.04 22.76
N VAL A 730 3.62 12.20 23.49
CA VAL A 730 4.65 11.19 23.73
C VAL A 730 4.90 11.11 25.21
N SER A 731 4.83 9.91 25.77
CA SER A 731 5.20 9.60 27.15
C SER A 731 6.52 8.86 27.20
N GLU A 732 7.30 9.11 28.23
CA GLU A 732 8.64 8.55 28.46
C GLU A 732 8.69 7.84 29.81
N SER A 733 9.26 6.64 29.83
CA SER A 733 9.53 5.86 31.04
C SER A 733 10.99 5.49 31.09
N PHE A 734 11.59 5.51 32.30
CA PHE A 734 12.94 5.04 32.58
C PHE A 734 12.96 3.82 33.53
N ASP A 735 11.82 3.21 33.77
CA ASP A 735 11.66 2.10 34.71
C ASP A 735 10.82 0.94 34.10
N GLY A 736 10.88 0.81 32.78
CA GLY A 736 10.23 -0.28 32.06
C GLY A 736 8.70 -0.21 32.07
N GLY A 737 8.12 0.99 32.09
CA GLY A 737 6.68 1.21 32.02
C GLY A 737 5.97 1.24 33.39
N ASN A 738 6.71 1.27 34.51
CA ASN A 738 6.10 1.38 35.83
C ASN A 738 5.67 2.83 36.16
N SER A 739 6.40 3.81 35.64
CA SER A 739 6.03 5.23 35.75
C SER A 739 6.33 6.00 34.47
N TRP A 740 5.61 7.10 34.25
CA TRP A 740 5.66 7.88 33.02
C TRP A 740 5.78 9.39 33.28
N SER A 741 6.53 10.06 32.42
CA SER A 741 6.57 11.50 32.27
C SER A 741 6.31 11.90 30.84
N ALA A 742 5.97 13.17 30.61
CA ALA A 742 5.87 13.68 29.25
C ALA A 742 7.29 13.75 28.62
N TYR A 743 7.43 13.20 27.42
CA TYR A 743 8.66 13.35 26.64
C TYR A 743 8.78 14.79 26.11
N ASP A 744 9.96 15.35 26.15
CA ASP A 744 10.21 16.70 25.61
C ASP A 744 10.28 16.65 24.07
N ILE A 745 9.16 16.98 23.44
CA ILE A 745 9.04 17.11 21.98
C ILE A 745 9.33 18.51 21.46
N ALA A 746 9.77 19.43 22.34
CA ALA A 746 10.17 20.79 22.00
C ALA A 746 9.14 21.52 21.09
N ASN A 747 9.57 21.92 19.88
CA ASN A 747 8.76 22.65 18.90
C ASN A 747 7.71 21.78 18.15
N LEU A 748 7.59 20.48 18.45
CA LEU A 748 6.65 19.56 17.76
C LEU A 748 5.32 19.36 18.49
N SER A 749 4.99 20.20 19.47
CA SER A 749 3.75 20.08 20.26
C SER A 749 2.46 20.18 19.44
N ASN A 750 2.52 20.76 18.23
CA ASN A 750 1.39 20.93 17.32
C ASN A 750 1.34 19.88 16.20
N ILE A 751 2.10 18.78 16.30
CA ILE A 751 2.19 17.73 15.30
C ILE A 751 1.65 16.43 15.88
N ARG A 752 0.81 15.71 15.14
CA ARG A 752 0.49 14.32 15.45
C ARG A 752 1.67 13.47 15.01
N ILE A 753 2.26 12.77 15.96
CA ILE A 753 3.45 11.98 15.73
C ILE A 753 3.03 10.61 15.19
N HIS A 754 3.55 10.24 14.01
CA HIS A 754 3.31 8.94 13.42
C HIS A 754 4.29 7.88 13.93
N GLN A 755 5.59 8.20 13.92
CA GLN A 755 6.65 7.28 14.33
C GLN A 755 7.81 8.04 14.94
N ILE A 756 8.46 7.45 15.94
CA ILE A 756 9.75 7.89 16.48
C ILE A 756 10.77 6.79 16.22
N ILE A 757 11.98 7.17 15.84
CA ILE A 757 13.13 6.27 15.66
C ILE A 757 14.25 6.76 16.56
N LEU A 758 14.66 5.92 17.51
CA LEU A 758 15.85 6.11 18.32
C LEU A 758 17.00 5.29 17.71
N VAL A 759 18.07 5.96 17.31
CA VAL A 759 19.24 5.28 16.72
C VAL A 759 20.06 4.56 17.77
N GLY A 760 20.19 5.14 18.97
CA GLY A 760 20.99 4.61 20.05
C GLY A 760 22.49 4.90 19.90
N ASP A 761 22.85 5.85 19.06
CA ASP A 761 24.20 6.37 18.90
C ASP A 761 24.60 7.32 20.05
N GLU A 762 25.84 7.75 20.10
CA GLU A 762 26.37 8.68 21.10
C GLU A 762 25.75 10.08 21.04
N TYR A 763 25.09 10.39 19.93
CA TYR A 763 24.38 11.65 19.71
C TYR A 763 22.93 11.60 20.22
N ASN A 764 22.41 10.44 20.62
CA ASN A 764 20.98 10.21 20.91
C ASN A 764 20.10 10.65 19.73
N SER A 765 20.55 10.34 18.51
CA SER A 765 19.86 10.70 17.28
C SER A 765 18.42 10.21 17.29
N THR A 766 17.49 11.16 17.13
CA THR A 766 16.05 10.91 17.17
C THR A 766 15.39 11.47 15.91
N TYR A 767 14.69 10.60 15.18
CA TYR A 767 13.83 11.02 14.07
C TYR A 767 12.37 10.91 14.47
N VAL A 768 11.59 11.90 14.06
CA VAL A 768 10.14 11.97 14.29
C VAL A 768 9.45 12.19 12.97
N THR A 769 8.42 11.40 12.67
CA THR A 769 7.59 11.58 11.48
C THR A 769 6.21 12.07 11.85
N SER A 770 5.64 12.91 10.99
CA SER A 770 4.27 13.41 11.16
C SER A 770 3.24 12.43 10.59
N TYR A 771 2.10 12.37 11.25
CA TYR A 771 0.91 11.69 10.74
C TYR A 771 0.15 12.55 9.71
N ASP A 772 0.31 13.87 9.77
CA ASP A 772 -0.44 14.88 9.01
C ASP A 772 0.25 15.31 7.70
N GLY A 773 0.98 14.41 7.06
CA GLY A 773 1.72 14.63 5.82
C GLY A 773 3.15 14.10 5.89
N ALA A 774 3.86 14.12 4.77
CA ALA A 774 5.22 13.60 4.69
C ALA A 774 6.21 14.61 5.28
N SER A 775 6.25 14.70 6.60
CA SER A 775 7.23 15.51 7.33
C SER A 775 8.07 14.64 8.24
N VAL A 776 9.38 14.88 8.20
CA VAL A 776 10.40 14.23 9.04
C VAL A 776 11.16 15.31 9.78
N TYR A 777 11.38 15.08 11.05
CA TYR A 777 12.13 15.96 11.92
C TYR A 777 13.27 15.22 12.57
N PHE A 778 14.36 15.90 12.83
CA PHE A 778 15.56 15.35 13.45
C PHE A 778 15.99 16.19 14.65
N ARG A 779 16.42 15.53 15.71
CA ARG A 779 17.09 16.14 16.87
C ARG A 779 18.16 15.21 17.43
N ASP A 780 19.24 15.76 17.94
CA ASP A 780 20.25 15.07 18.73
C ASP A 780 20.46 15.74 20.09
N ASN A 781 21.39 15.22 20.90
CA ASN A 781 21.69 15.71 22.23
C ASN A 781 22.38 17.08 22.26
N THR A 782 22.75 17.67 21.13
CA THR A 782 23.31 19.02 20.99
C THR A 782 22.25 20.06 20.65
N MET A 783 21.04 19.63 20.29
CA MET A 783 19.94 20.47 19.83
C MET A 783 18.87 20.64 20.91
N SER A 784 18.36 21.87 21.07
CA SER A 784 17.20 22.16 21.92
C SER A 784 15.86 21.95 21.22
N GLU A 785 15.82 21.97 19.89
CA GLU A 785 14.62 21.85 19.05
C GLU A 785 14.86 20.86 17.93
N PHE A 786 13.78 20.29 17.40
CA PHE A 786 13.82 19.47 16.19
C PHE A 786 13.97 20.35 14.96
N ILE A 787 14.87 20.00 14.08
CA ILE A 787 15.00 20.60 12.74
C ILE A 787 14.12 19.88 11.74
N ASP A 788 13.65 20.61 10.73
CA ASP A 788 12.92 20.02 9.59
C ASP A 788 13.89 19.24 8.68
N TYR A 789 13.62 17.95 8.53
CA TYR A 789 14.41 17.01 7.73
C TYR A 789 13.63 16.48 6.52
N SER A 790 12.65 17.26 6.00
CA SER A 790 11.68 16.82 4.97
C SER A 790 12.04 17.27 3.54
N SER A 791 13.17 17.98 3.33
CA SER A 791 13.53 18.55 2.02
C SER A 791 13.50 17.49 0.91
N GLY A 792 12.72 17.71 -0.13
CA GLY A 792 12.53 16.79 -1.26
C GLY A 792 11.19 16.04 -1.24
N LEU A 793 10.55 15.88 -0.09
CA LEU A 793 9.24 15.23 0.02
C LEU A 793 8.10 16.14 -0.47
N ASN A 794 7.05 15.54 -1.00
CA ASN A 794 5.78 16.22 -1.19
C ASN A 794 5.08 16.33 0.17
N PRO A 795 4.79 17.54 0.66
CA PRO A 795 4.17 17.70 1.97
C PRO A 795 2.73 17.14 2.05
N GLY A 796 2.09 16.91 0.91
CA GLY A 796 0.76 16.28 0.82
C GLY A 796 0.80 14.77 0.79
N ALA A 797 1.97 14.13 0.67
CA ALA A 797 2.09 12.68 0.72
C ALA A 797 1.82 12.14 2.13
N ARG A 798 1.39 10.89 2.19
CA ARG A 798 1.14 10.18 3.45
C ARG A 798 2.25 9.16 3.68
N ILE A 799 2.89 9.24 4.84
CA ILE A 799 3.88 8.24 5.27
C ILE A 799 3.14 6.99 5.76
N SER A 800 3.47 5.83 5.22
CA SER A 800 3.01 4.55 5.76
C SER A 800 4.04 3.94 6.72
N LYS A 801 5.34 4.04 6.39
CA LYS A 801 6.41 3.55 7.28
C LYS A 801 7.77 4.17 6.95
N VAL A 802 8.59 4.38 7.97
CA VAL A 802 10.01 4.73 7.85
C VAL A 802 10.86 3.67 8.53
N VAL A 803 11.87 3.17 7.84
CA VAL A 803 12.77 2.12 8.34
C VAL A 803 14.22 2.54 8.09
N PRO A 804 15.08 2.61 9.11
CA PRO A 804 16.50 2.82 8.91
C PRO A 804 17.15 1.63 8.22
N TYR A 805 17.93 1.88 7.18
CA TYR A 805 18.88 0.94 6.60
C TYR A 805 20.27 1.32 7.04
N TYR A 806 20.65 0.86 8.23
CA TYR A 806 21.88 1.31 8.89
C TYR A 806 23.15 0.97 8.11
N LYS A 807 23.21 -0.22 7.48
CA LYS A 807 24.35 -0.61 6.64
C LYS A 807 24.65 0.45 5.56
N GLY A 808 23.63 0.99 4.92
CA GLY A 808 23.74 2.04 3.90
C GLY A 808 23.85 3.45 4.47
N GLY A 809 23.61 3.65 5.77
CA GLY A 809 23.57 4.97 6.40
C GLY A 809 22.39 5.82 5.93
N VAL A 810 21.22 5.21 5.67
CA VAL A 810 20.05 5.89 5.13
C VAL A 810 18.77 5.55 5.87
N LEU A 811 17.79 6.45 5.81
CA LEU A 811 16.39 6.20 6.09
C LEU A 811 15.67 5.84 4.81
N ARG A 812 14.80 4.83 4.85
CA ARG A 812 13.89 4.47 3.76
C ARG A 812 12.46 4.66 4.19
N MET A 813 11.68 5.23 3.30
CA MET A 813 10.30 5.61 3.56
C MET A 813 9.38 5.06 2.48
N ALA A 814 8.28 4.45 2.90
CA ALA A 814 7.15 4.14 2.06
C ALA A 814 6.07 5.21 2.24
N THR A 815 5.54 5.69 1.13
CA THR A 815 4.47 6.69 1.08
C THR A 815 3.41 6.27 0.07
N ASP A 816 2.28 6.96 0.05
CA ASP A 816 1.30 6.84 -1.03
C ASP A 816 1.81 7.42 -2.38
N GLN A 817 3.01 7.99 -2.41
CA GLN A 817 3.67 8.54 -3.59
C GLN A 817 5.03 7.90 -3.87
N GLY A 818 5.15 6.58 -3.64
CA GLY A 818 6.34 5.81 -3.93
C GLY A 818 7.27 5.62 -2.73
N LEU A 819 8.44 5.05 -3.02
CA LEU A 819 9.52 4.84 -2.04
C LEU A 819 10.54 5.96 -2.09
N TRP A 820 11.02 6.35 -0.92
CA TRP A 820 11.95 7.47 -0.76
C TRP A 820 13.12 7.08 0.12
N GLU A 821 14.25 7.75 -0.07
CA GLU A 821 15.47 7.55 0.69
C GLU A 821 16.11 8.89 1.03
N ALA A 822 16.64 9.01 2.26
CA ALA A 822 17.47 10.13 2.70
C ALA A 822 18.66 9.62 3.53
N PRO A 823 19.81 10.29 3.54
CA PRO A 823 20.92 9.93 4.41
C PRO A 823 20.50 10.01 5.89
N LEU A 824 21.13 9.23 6.77
CA LEU A 824 21.10 9.52 8.20
C LEU A 824 21.81 10.86 8.44
N TYR A 825 21.36 11.62 9.44
CA TYR A 825 21.98 12.92 9.76
C TYR A 825 23.44 12.77 10.19
N HIS A 826 23.69 11.83 11.11
CA HIS A 826 25.06 11.41 11.45
C HIS A 826 25.41 10.17 10.63
N GLN A 827 26.42 10.30 9.77
CA GLN A 827 26.93 9.20 8.95
C GLN A 827 27.99 8.38 9.69
N ASP A 828 28.73 9.02 10.58
CA ASP A 828 29.78 8.42 11.37
C ASP A 828 29.37 8.47 12.85
N PHE A 829 29.12 7.31 13.45
CA PHE A 829 28.73 7.14 14.84
C PHE A 829 29.31 5.84 15.42
N ILE A 830 29.41 5.80 16.75
CA ILE A 830 29.84 4.59 17.46
C ILE A 830 28.79 3.50 17.27
N PRO A 831 29.16 2.31 16.79
CA PRO A 831 28.20 1.23 16.57
C PRO A 831 27.44 0.82 17.84
N VAL A 832 26.24 0.25 17.68
CA VAL A 832 25.55 -0.48 18.76
C VAL A 832 25.67 -1.97 18.43
N ALA A 833 26.60 -2.66 19.07
CA ALA A 833 26.90 -4.06 18.80
C ALA A 833 25.72 -4.96 19.19
N GLN A 834 25.38 -5.94 18.34
CA GLN A 834 24.34 -6.95 18.58
C GLN A 834 24.66 -8.25 17.86
N PRO A 835 25.04 -9.33 18.58
CA PRO A 835 25.17 -10.66 17.99
C PRO A 835 23.79 -11.30 17.78
N MET A 836 23.61 -12.02 16.66
CA MET A 836 22.42 -12.79 16.34
C MET A 836 22.80 -14.16 15.77
N ALA A 837 22.09 -15.22 16.17
CA ALA A 837 22.16 -16.54 15.55
C ALA A 837 21.04 -16.68 14.51
N LEU A 838 21.42 -16.91 13.23
CA LEU A 838 20.47 -16.88 12.11
C LEU A 838 19.61 -18.13 11.97
N ASN A 839 20.13 -19.27 12.36
CA ASN A 839 19.48 -20.57 12.18
C ASN A 839 18.95 -21.18 13.49
N LEU A 840 18.73 -20.35 14.49
CA LEU A 840 18.19 -20.75 15.79
C LEU A 840 16.96 -19.93 16.18
N GLY A 841 15.97 -20.59 16.81
CA GLY A 841 14.85 -19.96 17.49
C GLY A 841 15.04 -19.87 19.02
N SER A 842 16.02 -20.59 19.54
CA SER A 842 16.44 -20.52 20.94
C SER A 842 17.90 -20.90 21.08
N GLY A 843 18.49 -20.55 22.21
CA GLY A 843 19.87 -20.93 22.52
C GLY A 843 20.07 -22.39 22.93
N ASN A 844 18.99 -23.13 23.16
CA ASN A 844 19.04 -24.51 23.65
C ASN A 844 19.26 -25.49 22.49
N LEU A 845 20.42 -26.06 22.41
CA LEU A 845 20.80 -27.10 21.46
C LEU A 845 20.76 -28.45 22.18
N THR A 846 19.59 -29.11 22.08
CA THR A 846 19.36 -30.44 22.63
C THR A 846 19.94 -31.48 21.70
N ALA A 847 20.22 -32.50 21.71
CA ALA A 847 20.44 -33.70 20.85
C ALA A 847 21.70 -33.74 19.98
N ASN A 848 22.33 -32.64 19.54
CA ASN A 848 23.58 -32.76 18.73
C ASN A 848 24.53 -31.58 19.01
N PRO A 849 25.51 -31.77 19.91
CA PRO A 849 26.49 -30.72 20.24
C PRO A 849 27.39 -30.28 19.08
N GLN A 850 27.34 -30.99 17.93
CA GLN A 850 28.12 -30.64 16.73
C GLN A 850 27.32 -29.86 15.68
N LYS A 851 26.09 -29.46 15.99
CA LYS A 851 25.32 -28.62 15.07
C LYS A 851 26.00 -27.25 14.86
N SER A 852 26.18 -26.88 13.61
CA SER A 852 26.74 -25.54 13.28
C SER A 852 25.73 -24.45 13.53
N VAL A 853 26.16 -23.36 14.15
CA VAL A 853 25.41 -22.14 14.34
C VAL A 853 25.95 -21.08 13.40
N GLN A 854 25.07 -20.52 12.55
CA GLN A 854 25.41 -19.38 11.73
C GLN A 854 25.10 -18.11 12.53
N PHE A 855 26.12 -17.30 12.80
CA PHE A 855 25.95 -15.98 13.38
C PHE A 855 25.94 -14.89 12.31
N ASP A 856 25.38 -13.75 12.65
CA ASP A 856 25.55 -12.48 11.91
C ASP A 856 25.48 -11.29 12.88
N SER A 857 26.00 -10.18 12.42
CA SER A 857 25.91 -8.91 13.14
C SER A 857 24.55 -8.26 12.90
N TYR A 858 23.74 -8.16 13.93
CA TYR A 858 22.48 -7.37 13.95
C TYR A 858 22.72 -6.00 14.58
N SER A 859 23.92 -5.49 14.43
CA SER A 859 24.35 -4.22 15.01
C SER A 859 23.78 -3.02 14.25
N ILE A 860 23.52 -1.94 14.98
CA ILE A 860 23.26 -0.63 14.39
C ILE A 860 24.62 -0.05 13.99
N VAL A 861 24.93 -0.06 12.72
CA VAL A 861 26.21 0.37 12.16
C VAL A 861 26.13 0.70 10.68
N ARG A 862 26.67 1.84 10.27
CA ARG A 862 26.96 2.05 8.86
C ARG A 862 28.19 1.23 8.48
N GLN A 863 28.07 0.41 7.42
CA GLN A 863 29.14 -0.49 7.04
C GLN A 863 29.90 0.06 5.82
N ASP A 864 31.20 0.14 5.97
CA ASP A 864 32.13 0.47 4.89
C ASP A 864 33.37 -0.46 4.93
N GLU A 865 34.37 -0.17 4.11
CA GLU A 865 35.63 -0.92 4.04
C GLU A 865 36.46 -0.87 5.33
N ASN A 866 36.18 0.08 6.23
CA ASN A 866 36.88 0.24 7.51
C ASN A 866 36.15 -0.43 8.68
N THR A 867 34.93 -0.93 8.47
CA THR A 867 34.17 -1.63 9.50
C THR A 867 34.83 -2.98 9.82
N ARG A 868 35.03 -3.27 11.08
CA ARG A 868 35.67 -4.49 11.57
C ARG A 868 34.78 -5.18 12.59
N TRP A 869 34.76 -6.50 12.54
CA TRP A 869 34.08 -7.37 13.49
C TRP A 869 35.10 -8.24 14.23
N GLN A 870 34.80 -8.54 15.49
CA GLN A 870 35.53 -9.51 16.29
C GLN A 870 34.55 -10.28 17.16
N TRP A 871 34.49 -11.57 16.95
CA TRP A 871 33.68 -12.49 17.74
C TRP A 871 34.55 -13.19 18.78
N SER A 872 33.97 -13.40 19.97
CA SER A 872 34.56 -14.24 21.00
C SER A 872 33.50 -15.04 21.74
N PHE A 873 33.86 -16.20 22.19
CA PHE A 873 32.96 -17.16 22.82
C PHE A 873 33.62 -17.66 24.12
N SER A 874 32.81 -17.82 25.16
CA SER A 874 33.29 -18.33 26.46
C SER A 874 32.30 -19.33 27.03
N PRO A 875 32.70 -20.62 27.22
CA PRO A 875 33.96 -21.26 26.84
C PRO A 875 34.24 -21.23 25.33
N GLN A 876 35.48 -21.60 24.95
CA GLN A 876 35.87 -21.71 23.54
C GLN A 876 35.06 -22.80 22.84
N PRO A 877 34.47 -22.52 21.68
CA PRO A 877 33.76 -23.52 20.88
C PRO A 877 34.75 -24.48 20.23
N GLN A 878 34.25 -25.60 19.72
CA GLN A 878 35.04 -26.57 19.00
C GLN A 878 35.63 -26.00 17.70
N TYR A 879 34.88 -25.16 17.01
CA TYR A 879 35.29 -24.54 15.74
C TYR A 879 34.66 -23.18 15.54
N VAL A 880 35.38 -22.24 14.94
CA VAL A 880 34.94 -20.96 14.42
C VAL A 880 35.53 -20.80 13.03
N SER A 881 34.72 -20.51 12.01
CA SER A 881 35.17 -20.35 10.61
C SER A 881 36.21 -19.23 10.48
N ASP A 882 35.84 -18.03 10.95
CA ASP A 882 36.69 -16.86 11.06
C ASP A 882 36.01 -15.88 12.05
N ALA A 883 36.68 -15.59 13.15
CA ALA A 883 36.13 -14.70 14.17
C ALA A 883 36.16 -13.20 13.80
N THR A 884 36.75 -12.87 12.65
CA THR A 884 36.92 -11.48 12.20
C THR A 884 35.96 -11.10 11.06
N VAL A 885 35.14 -12.03 10.57
CA VAL A 885 34.11 -11.75 9.58
C VAL A 885 32.80 -11.33 10.25
N ARG A 886 31.94 -10.69 9.52
CA ARG A 886 30.62 -10.26 10.01
C ARG A 886 29.74 -11.46 10.45
N ASN A 887 29.81 -12.57 9.72
CA ASN A 887 28.87 -13.69 9.80
C ASN A 887 29.58 -15.06 9.94
N PRO A 888 30.26 -15.34 11.06
CA PRO A 888 30.97 -16.59 11.27
C PRO A 888 30.03 -17.80 11.43
N ILE A 889 30.56 -18.97 11.11
CA ILE A 889 29.98 -20.27 11.46
C ILE A 889 30.70 -20.82 12.67
N VAL A 890 29.97 -21.29 13.66
CA VAL A 890 30.51 -21.79 14.93
C VAL A 890 29.95 -23.18 15.25
N VAL A 891 30.82 -24.09 15.71
CA VAL A 891 30.42 -25.40 16.22
C VAL A 891 30.79 -25.49 17.69
N PHE A 892 29.79 -25.74 18.53
CA PHE A 892 29.96 -25.94 19.97
C PHE A 892 30.08 -27.42 20.26
N GLY A 893 31.19 -27.82 20.86
CA GLY A 893 31.51 -29.25 21.02
C GLY A 893 31.23 -29.85 22.39
N ASN A 894 31.22 -29.04 23.44
CA ASN A 894 31.06 -29.49 24.81
C ASN A 894 29.73 -29.02 25.41
N PRO A 895 29.07 -29.86 26.26
CA PRO A 895 27.93 -29.42 27.04
C PRO A 895 28.28 -28.23 27.94
N GLY A 896 27.35 -27.33 28.11
CA GLY A 896 27.47 -26.12 28.94
C GLY A 896 26.90 -24.88 28.31
N ASN A 897 26.99 -23.80 29.03
CA ASN A 897 26.51 -22.47 28.62
C ASN A 897 27.67 -21.69 27.98
N TYR A 898 27.39 -21.06 26.84
CA TYR A 898 28.36 -20.26 26.13
C TYR A 898 27.89 -18.80 26.05
N ASP A 899 28.77 -17.92 26.53
CA ASP A 899 28.60 -16.48 26.30
C ASP A 899 29.09 -16.16 24.88
N VAL A 900 28.36 -15.29 24.20
CA VAL A 900 28.73 -14.82 22.85
C VAL A 900 28.97 -13.33 22.91
N THR A 901 30.15 -12.89 22.49
CA THR A 901 30.54 -11.48 22.42
C THR A 901 30.80 -11.08 20.98
N LEU A 902 30.17 -9.98 20.54
CA LEU A 902 30.49 -9.31 19.28
C LEU A 902 31.07 -7.93 19.60
N THR A 903 32.23 -7.65 19.04
CA THR A 903 32.82 -6.32 18.99
C THR A 903 32.78 -5.79 17.57
N VAL A 904 32.27 -4.57 17.40
CA VAL A 904 32.20 -3.85 16.11
C VAL A 904 32.99 -2.56 16.23
N THR A 905 33.89 -2.33 15.27
CA THR A 905 34.74 -1.14 15.22
C THR A 905 34.55 -0.41 13.90
N THR A 906 34.35 0.90 13.96
CA THR A 906 34.34 1.84 12.83
C THR A 906 35.36 2.96 13.12
N PRO A 907 35.64 3.86 12.17
CA PRO A 907 36.48 5.04 12.44
C PRO A 907 35.93 5.92 13.58
N ALA A 908 34.61 5.94 13.80
CA ALA A 908 33.97 6.70 14.88
C ALA A 908 34.22 6.11 16.29
N GLY A 909 34.43 4.79 16.37
CA GLY A 909 34.66 4.14 17.66
C GLY A 909 34.39 2.63 17.67
N THR A 910 34.41 2.07 18.86
CA THR A 910 34.22 0.63 19.09
C THR A 910 33.09 0.38 20.08
N SER A 911 32.24 -0.59 19.78
CA SER A 911 31.20 -1.09 20.67
C SER A 911 31.35 -2.60 20.84
N SER A 912 31.02 -3.11 22.02
CA SER A 912 31.08 -4.54 22.31
C SER A 912 29.84 -4.96 23.11
N ARG A 913 29.23 -6.06 22.75
CA ARG A 913 28.10 -6.66 23.49
C ARG A 913 28.33 -8.13 23.75
N THR A 914 28.19 -8.52 25.01
CA THR A 914 28.20 -9.92 25.44
C THR A 914 26.79 -10.35 25.84
N ILE A 915 26.26 -11.37 25.19
CA ILE A 915 25.04 -12.05 25.62
C ILE A 915 25.46 -13.31 26.40
N LYS A 916 25.16 -13.30 27.70
CA LYS A 916 25.47 -14.40 28.59
C LYS A 916 24.56 -15.57 28.33
N ASN A 917 25.11 -16.79 28.34
CA ASN A 917 24.38 -18.03 28.13
C ASN A 917 23.54 -17.98 26.84
N MET A 918 24.03 -17.29 25.82
CA MET A 918 23.33 -17.19 24.54
C MET A 918 23.14 -18.57 23.89
N ILE A 919 24.07 -19.48 24.07
CA ILE A 919 23.97 -20.85 23.59
C ILE A 919 24.13 -21.79 24.76
N THR A 920 23.21 -22.73 24.92
CA THR A 920 23.25 -23.83 25.90
C THR A 920 23.32 -25.17 25.16
N ILE A 921 24.36 -25.92 25.41
CA ILE A 921 24.50 -27.27 24.91
C ILE A 921 24.15 -28.24 26.04
N GLU A 922 23.06 -28.96 25.89
CA GLU A 922 22.68 -29.98 26.85
C GLU A 922 23.57 -31.21 26.71
N GLY A 923 24.05 -31.72 27.83
CA GLY A 923 24.78 -32.99 27.86
C GLY A 923 23.88 -34.15 27.46
N ALA A 924 24.39 -35.05 26.63
CA ALA A 924 23.65 -36.27 26.34
C ALA A 924 23.41 -37.03 27.66
N THR A 925 22.17 -37.03 28.14
CA THR A 925 21.77 -37.68 29.39
C THR A 925 21.66 -39.21 29.28
N SER A 926 21.81 -39.75 28.07
CA SER A 926 22.00 -41.17 27.76
C SER A 926 22.51 -41.31 26.32
N ILE A 927 23.13 -42.41 25.98
CA ILE A 927 23.24 -42.86 24.61
C ILE A 927 21.80 -43.19 24.18
N ASP A 928 21.06 -42.18 23.72
CA ASP A 928 19.81 -42.45 23.03
C ASP A 928 20.20 -43.22 21.75
N GLU A 929 19.71 -44.44 21.64
CA GLU A 929 19.71 -45.17 20.38
C GLU A 929 19.20 -44.20 19.30
N ALA A 930 19.98 -44.09 18.21
CA ALA A 930 19.65 -43.22 17.08
C ALA A 930 18.14 -43.34 16.77
N LYS A 931 17.38 -42.23 16.92
CA LYS A 931 15.95 -42.23 16.63
C LYS A 931 15.78 -42.72 15.22
N VAL A 932 15.19 -43.88 15.07
CA VAL A 932 14.82 -44.46 13.78
C VAL A 932 13.82 -43.45 13.16
N GLY A 933 14.29 -42.70 12.14
CA GLY A 933 13.45 -41.77 11.43
C GLY A 933 14.05 -40.39 11.06
N GLU A 934 15.28 -40.08 11.47
CA GLU A 934 15.92 -38.81 11.04
C GLU A 934 16.50 -38.90 9.62
N VAL A 935 16.30 -37.83 8.84
CA VAL A 935 16.92 -37.63 7.52
C VAL A 935 17.90 -36.47 7.61
N GLY A 936 19.16 -36.70 7.25
CA GLY A 936 20.23 -35.71 7.38
C GLY A 936 21.62 -36.29 7.16
N ILE A 937 22.63 -35.69 7.76
CA ILE A 937 23.97 -36.24 7.82
C ILE A 937 24.35 -36.54 9.26
N GLU A 938 25.15 -37.60 9.47
CA GLU A 938 25.51 -38.09 10.81
C GLU A 938 26.41 -37.08 11.55
N ASN A 939 27.40 -36.51 10.85
CA ASN A 939 28.35 -35.55 11.42
C ASN A 939 28.39 -34.26 10.59
N SER A 940 28.21 -33.13 11.23
CA SER A 940 28.33 -31.81 10.59
C SER A 940 29.76 -31.23 10.56
N VAL A 941 30.72 -31.95 11.15
CA VAL A 941 32.15 -31.61 11.09
C VAL A 941 32.91 -32.86 10.73
N LEU A 942 33.63 -32.83 9.62
CA LEU A 942 34.40 -33.92 9.05
C LEU A 942 35.89 -33.53 8.99
N THR A 943 36.76 -34.53 9.05
CA THR A 943 38.18 -34.33 8.72
C THR A 943 38.41 -34.52 7.22
N ALA A 944 39.49 -33.99 6.68
CA ALA A 944 39.81 -34.14 5.26
C ALA A 944 39.83 -35.64 4.87
N CYS A 945 39.16 -35.98 3.78
CA CYS A 945 38.97 -37.36 3.28
C CYS A 945 38.01 -38.25 4.11
N GLU A 946 37.33 -37.71 5.10
CA GLU A 946 36.25 -38.42 5.81
C GLU A 946 34.96 -38.40 4.97
N PRO A 947 34.36 -39.60 4.73
CA PRO A 947 33.13 -39.64 3.94
C PRO A 947 31.92 -39.08 4.70
N ILE A 948 30.97 -38.48 3.97
CA ILE A 948 29.69 -38.08 4.54
C ILE A 948 28.82 -39.33 4.73
N VAL A 949 28.32 -39.53 5.93
CA VAL A 949 27.30 -40.54 6.20
C VAL A 949 25.93 -39.85 6.21
N VAL A 950 25.11 -40.15 5.21
CA VAL A 950 23.78 -39.65 5.10
C VAL A 950 22.81 -40.57 5.82
N LEU A 951 22.06 -40.07 6.78
CA LEU A 951 20.97 -40.76 7.46
C LEU A 951 19.70 -40.62 6.60
N ALA A 952 19.07 -41.73 6.27
CA ALA A 952 17.97 -41.75 5.30
C ALA A 952 16.75 -42.58 5.75
N ALA A 953 16.73 -43.04 7.00
CA ALA A 953 15.67 -43.93 7.53
C ALA A 953 14.24 -43.32 7.44
N GLY A 954 14.10 -41.99 7.40
CA GLY A 954 12.83 -41.27 7.27
C GLY A 954 12.39 -41.06 5.82
N LEU A 955 13.12 -41.49 4.81
CA LEU A 955 12.72 -41.32 3.40
C LEU A 955 11.73 -42.39 2.96
N CYS A 956 10.57 -41.95 2.52
CA CYS A 956 9.50 -42.85 2.00
C CYS A 956 9.65 -43.17 0.52
N GLU A 957 10.54 -42.49 -0.21
CA GLU A 957 10.74 -42.59 -1.66
C GLU A 957 12.20 -42.30 -2.02
N ASP A 958 12.59 -42.62 -3.25
CA ASP A 958 13.92 -42.38 -3.75
C ASP A 958 14.26 -40.89 -3.71
N ALA A 959 15.44 -40.55 -3.19
CA ALA A 959 15.90 -39.19 -3.01
C ALA A 959 17.29 -38.97 -3.63
N ARG A 960 17.62 -37.71 -3.85
CA ARG A 960 18.92 -37.26 -4.31
C ARG A 960 19.61 -36.45 -3.22
N PHE A 961 20.77 -36.88 -2.81
CA PHE A 961 21.68 -36.09 -1.98
C PHE A 961 22.60 -35.26 -2.86
N THR A 962 22.81 -34.00 -2.51
CA THR A 962 23.72 -33.09 -3.21
C THR A 962 24.55 -32.29 -2.23
N VAL A 963 25.79 -31.98 -2.61
CA VAL A 963 26.69 -31.07 -1.89
C VAL A 963 27.03 -29.90 -2.76
N HIS A 964 26.92 -28.71 -2.19
CA HIS A 964 27.16 -27.44 -2.86
C HIS A 964 28.22 -26.64 -2.12
N GLY A 965 29.05 -25.92 -2.86
CA GLY A 965 29.92 -24.90 -2.29
C GLY A 965 29.13 -23.67 -1.87
N MET A 966 29.72 -22.77 -1.09
CA MET A 966 29.10 -21.52 -0.62
C MET A 966 28.68 -20.57 -1.75
N LYS A 967 29.15 -20.79 -2.97
CA LYS A 967 28.67 -20.04 -4.18
C LYS A 967 27.51 -20.72 -4.90
N GLY A 968 26.94 -21.77 -4.32
CA GLY A 968 25.83 -22.53 -4.89
C GLY A 968 26.17 -23.54 -5.98
N ASN A 969 27.44 -23.69 -6.37
CA ASN A 969 27.87 -24.66 -7.38
C ASN A 969 27.80 -26.10 -6.82
N LEU A 970 27.17 -26.99 -7.59
CA LEU A 970 27.08 -28.41 -7.25
C LEU A 970 28.48 -29.03 -7.30
N LEU A 971 28.87 -29.71 -6.23
CA LEU A 971 30.17 -30.40 -6.09
C LEU A 971 30.01 -31.92 -6.13
N HIS A 972 29.09 -32.47 -5.35
CA HIS A 972 28.81 -33.91 -5.30
C HIS A 972 27.32 -34.20 -5.38
N SER A 973 26.97 -35.38 -5.89
CA SER A 973 25.59 -35.88 -5.80
C SER A 973 25.58 -37.43 -5.72
N ALA A 974 24.66 -37.94 -4.91
CA ALA A 974 24.43 -39.38 -4.74
C ALA A 974 22.92 -39.68 -4.78
N GLN A 975 22.52 -40.82 -5.29
CA GLN A 975 21.15 -41.32 -5.21
C GLN A 975 20.96 -42.11 -3.91
N ILE A 976 19.82 -41.91 -3.28
CA ILE A 976 19.38 -42.63 -2.09
C ILE A 976 18.12 -43.41 -2.45
N THR A 977 18.15 -44.72 -2.35
CA THR A 977 16.98 -45.56 -2.61
C THR A 977 16.08 -45.59 -1.38
N ALA A 978 14.78 -45.56 -1.60
CA ALA A 978 13.77 -45.63 -0.54
C ALA A 978 14.00 -46.87 0.37
N GLY A 979 13.86 -46.68 1.67
CA GLY A 979 14.11 -47.74 2.65
C GLY A 979 15.58 -47.97 3.00
N THR A 980 16.51 -47.18 2.46
CA THR A 980 17.91 -47.19 2.89
C THR A 980 18.03 -46.41 4.21
N GLU A 981 18.67 -46.99 5.22
CA GLU A 981 18.86 -46.32 6.52
C GLU A 981 20.08 -45.36 6.49
N ARG A 982 21.15 -45.76 5.80
CA ARG A 982 22.41 -45.00 5.74
C ARG A 982 23.05 -45.11 4.36
N VAL A 983 23.60 -44.01 3.86
CA VAL A 983 24.40 -43.96 2.62
C VAL A 983 25.68 -43.22 2.88
N THR A 984 26.80 -43.83 2.50
CA THR A 984 28.12 -43.20 2.58
C THR A 984 28.46 -42.52 1.25
N VAL A 985 28.83 -41.25 1.29
CA VAL A 985 29.24 -40.47 0.13
C VAL A 985 30.67 -40.02 0.29
N GLU A 986 31.53 -40.48 -0.60
CA GLU A 986 32.93 -40.07 -0.64
C GLU A 986 33.08 -38.64 -1.14
N VAL A 987 33.83 -37.81 -0.41
CA VAL A 987 34.03 -36.38 -0.70
C VAL A 987 35.50 -35.99 -0.57
N ASN A 988 36.40 -36.91 -0.98
CA ASN A 988 37.85 -36.84 -0.81
C ASN A 988 38.51 -35.63 -1.52
N ASP A 989 37.85 -35.00 -2.44
CA ASP A 989 38.30 -33.85 -3.22
C ASP A 989 37.84 -32.49 -2.68
N LEU A 990 37.06 -32.47 -1.58
CA LEU A 990 36.64 -31.23 -0.96
C LEU A 990 37.75 -30.68 -0.05
N ALA A 991 38.09 -29.41 -0.28
CA ALA A 991 39.05 -28.67 0.54
C ALA A 991 38.46 -28.33 1.93
N PRO A 992 39.29 -28.04 2.95
CA PRO A 992 38.80 -27.49 4.21
C PRO A 992 37.90 -26.27 3.96
N GLY A 993 36.70 -26.28 4.54
CA GLY A 993 35.70 -25.23 4.29
C GLY A 993 34.30 -25.63 4.71
N VAL A 994 33.36 -24.73 4.44
CA VAL A 994 31.93 -24.92 4.73
C VAL A 994 31.20 -25.29 3.45
N TYR A 995 30.30 -26.26 3.55
CA TYR A 995 29.53 -26.81 2.45
C TYR A 995 28.05 -26.92 2.82
N ILE A 996 27.18 -26.79 1.84
CA ILE A 996 25.74 -26.97 1.98
C ILE A 996 25.38 -28.32 1.38
N TYR A 997 24.55 -29.10 2.07
CA TYR A 997 23.95 -30.30 1.48
C TYR A 997 22.43 -30.15 1.35
N SER A 998 21.85 -30.88 0.39
CA SER A 998 20.41 -31.10 0.34
C SER A 998 20.09 -32.58 0.03
N ILE A 999 18.97 -33.06 0.60
CA ILE A 999 18.36 -34.34 0.31
C ILE A 999 16.99 -34.07 -0.23
N ARG A 1000 16.71 -34.44 -1.47
CA ARG A 1000 15.42 -34.12 -2.15
C ARG A 1000 14.84 -35.40 -2.75
N SER A 1001 13.56 -35.64 -2.45
CA SER A 1001 12.67 -36.57 -3.16
C SER A 1001 11.58 -35.79 -3.88
N ALA A 1002 10.58 -36.46 -4.43
CA ALA A 1002 9.42 -35.80 -5.03
C ALA A 1002 8.58 -35.03 -4.00
N THR A 1003 8.50 -35.55 -2.76
CA THR A 1003 7.63 -34.99 -1.71
C THR A 1003 8.38 -34.42 -0.51
N GLN A 1004 9.65 -34.74 -0.31
CA GLN A 1004 10.43 -34.37 0.88
C GLN A 1004 11.69 -33.59 0.49
N LYS A 1005 12.04 -32.57 1.29
CA LYS A 1005 13.26 -31.77 1.09
C LYS A 1005 13.92 -31.50 2.44
N PHE A 1006 15.22 -31.82 2.56
CA PHE A 1006 16.04 -31.59 3.74
C PHE A 1006 17.28 -30.82 3.34
N PHE A 1007 17.73 -29.90 4.17
CA PHE A 1007 18.93 -29.09 3.94
C PHE A 1007 19.76 -29.00 5.22
N GLY A 1008 21.02 -28.80 5.05
CA GLY A 1008 21.92 -28.52 6.16
C GLY A 1008 23.31 -28.11 5.68
N GLN A 1009 24.18 -27.87 6.65
CA GLN A 1009 25.58 -27.48 6.40
C GLN A 1009 26.49 -28.46 7.08
N PHE A 1010 27.70 -28.57 6.55
CA PHE A 1010 28.80 -29.29 7.20
C PHE A 1010 30.15 -28.64 6.92
N ILE A 1011 31.13 -28.98 7.72
CA ILE A 1011 32.45 -28.38 7.68
C ILE A 1011 33.46 -29.50 7.45
N ILE A 1012 34.41 -29.29 6.54
CA ILE A 1012 35.63 -30.08 6.41
C ILE A 1012 36.79 -29.30 7.03
N LYS A 1013 37.49 -29.94 8.01
CA LYS A 1013 38.63 -29.34 8.68
C LYS A 1013 39.92 -29.57 7.92
#